data_6e9c3b7e0375bf7143bf32bae74ea8ab
#
_entry.id   6e9c3b7e0375bf7143bf32bae74ea8ab
#
_cell.length_a   1.000
_cell.length_b   1.000
_cell.length_c   1.000
_cell.angle_alpha   90.00
_cell.angle_beta   90.00
_cell.angle_gamma   90.00
#
_symmetry.space_group_name_H-M   'P 1'
#
loop_
_entity.id
_entity.type
_entity.pdbx_description
1 polymer ?
#
loop_
_entity_poly.entity_id
_entity_poly.type
_entity_poly.pdbx_seq_one_letter_code
_entity_poly.pdbx_strand_id
1 'polypeptide(L)'
;MEENIVMDERDILSLPFVPLRGLVVYPNLVSHIDIGRDTSLAAVDYAMEHDRQLLVATQVDENEDNPGFDDVYTIGCVVKIEQFLRMPGGLVRILVNGISRVRMQGFSQKAGYLEGAAVKVAEVSRNATEEEALRRVILKRLLDWLDKLRDGEEASEIAKSIEEPGVLADYAASQLPLKLVIRQQILEMTDVEARLRRIGSLLDTEVDIANLESKLNREVRGKMDQQQKEYYLREKIKAIHDELGDKVDKDTEVQELRDKIKKMKLDEDIEKALLKETDRLDSMPPMMAESAIIRTYLDLAMALPWKKETKDRLDLNEAQKVLDEDHYGLNKVKDRIIEYLAVKQLTNSLKGPILCFVGPPGTGKTSIARSIARAMNRKYVRVSLGGVRDEAEIRGHRRTYIGTLPGRILSGMKQAGVKNPVFLLDEIDKMTADMRGDPSSALLEVLDPEQNHTFSDHFLELPFDLSKVFWITTANVLSNIPRPLMDRMEIIDFTSYTEDEKVQIAKKYLVPKQIKENGLKASQAKFSDAVLRRIISGYTRESGVRRLEKMIGTVCRRIGKSLLMNDEVPLSVSVKNLEKLLGPVKFLPDTVHKDDEVGIVTGMAWTQVGGEVLETEAVAVKGRGRLMLTGQLGSVMKESAEAGVTYIRSRAEALGLAEDFYTKTDLHIHLPEGAIPKDGPSAGITMATAITSALTGKAVRHDVAMTGEITLRGTVLPVGGIKEKVIAAHRAGIKKILLPEQNRRDMVDVPQSVQDDVKFVFVHHMDEVLAQALVKS
;
A
#
# COMPACT_ATOMS: atom_id res chain seq x y z
N MET A 1 -32.86 21.11 14.04
CA MET A 1 -34.01 22.06 13.87
C MET A 1 -33.87 22.60 12.46
N GLU A 2 -34.63 22.03 11.53
CA GLU A 2 -34.74 22.53 10.16
C GLU A 2 -35.60 23.81 10.21
N GLU A 3 -34.97 24.95 9.99
CA GLU A 3 -35.74 26.20 9.75
C GLU A 3 -36.39 26.09 8.38
N ASN A 4 -37.72 25.96 8.37
CA ASN A 4 -38.55 26.13 7.19
C ASN A 4 -38.42 27.59 6.71
N ILE A 5 -37.53 27.83 5.78
CA ILE A 5 -37.46 29.08 5.02
C ILE A 5 -38.58 28.99 3.99
N VAL A 6 -39.62 29.83 4.14
CA VAL A 6 -40.68 30.04 3.13
C VAL A 6 -39.97 30.59 1.88
N MET A 7 -39.82 29.76 0.85
CA MET A 7 -39.21 30.15 -0.43
C MET A 7 -40.25 30.93 -1.26
N ASP A 8 -39.90 32.15 -1.65
CA ASP A 8 -40.64 32.89 -2.68
C ASP A 8 -40.14 32.40 -4.07
N GLU A 9 -41.03 31.89 -4.90
CA GLU A 9 -40.69 31.34 -6.25
C GLU A 9 -40.03 32.37 -7.18
N ARG A 10 -39.88 33.62 -6.78
CA ARG A 10 -39.29 34.72 -7.55
C ARG A 10 -37.75 34.80 -7.48
N ASP A 11 -37.09 34.00 -6.65
CA ASP A 11 -35.63 34.07 -6.45
C ASP A 11 -34.83 32.92 -7.07
N ILE A 12 -35.47 32.10 -7.93
CA ILE A 12 -34.76 31.00 -8.60
C ILE A 12 -33.98 31.55 -9.80
N LEU A 13 -32.64 31.38 -9.75
CA LEU A 13 -31.73 31.67 -10.86
C LEU A 13 -31.68 30.48 -11.78
N SER A 14 -31.86 30.69 -13.10
CA SER A 14 -31.62 29.67 -14.13
C SER A 14 -30.46 30.10 -14.97
N LEU A 15 -29.37 29.36 -14.92
CA LEU A 15 -28.08 29.68 -15.56
C LEU A 15 -27.45 28.42 -16.19
N PRO A 16 -26.63 28.59 -17.25
CA PRO A 16 -25.84 27.50 -17.78
C PRO A 16 -24.94 26.89 -16.67
N PHE A 17 -24.94 25.56 -16.56
CA PHE A 17 -24.32 24.84 -15.46
C PHE A 17 -23.11 24.05 -15.92
N VAL A 18 -22.03 24.12 -15.14
CA VAL A 18 -20.78 23.36 -15.35
C VAL A 18 -20.42 22.60 -14.08
N PRO A 19 -20.47 21.25 -14.09
CA PRO A 19 -19.97 20.44 -12.98
C PRO A 19 -18.42 20.41 -13.01
N LEU A 20 -17.81 20.77 -11.85
CA LEU A 20 -16.36 20.89 -11.69
C LEU A 20 -15.73 19.60 -11.14
N ARG A 21 -14.58 19.22 -11.68
CA ARG A 21 -13.75 18.11 -11.17
C ARG A 21 -12.61 18.64 -10.31
N GLY A 22 -12.55 18.22 -9.05
CA GLY A 22 -11.42 18.50 -8.16
C GLY A 22 -11.22 19.96 -7.76
N LEU A 23 -12.17 20.84 -8.09
CA LEU A 23 -12.09 22.28 -7.85
C LEU A 23 -13.32 22.81 -7.13
N VAL A 24 -13.10 23.64 -6.12
CA VAL A 24 -14.15 24.44 -5.46
C VAL A 24 -13.91 25.92 -5.75
N VAL A 25 -14.94 26.60 -6.22
CA VAL A 25 -14.90 28.05 -6.50
C VAL A 25 -15.62 28.81 -5.38
N TYR A 26 -14.96 29.82 -4.83
CA TYR A 26 -15.49 30.66 -3.77
C TYR A 26 -15.97 32.02 -4.30
N PRO A 27 -16.96 32.67 -3.65
CA PRO A 27 -17.35 34.02 -3.96
C PRO A 27 -16.22 35.04 -3.79
N ASN A 28 -16.23 36.09 -4.60
CA ASN A 28 -15.25 37.20 -4.60
C ASN A 28 -13.81 36.77 -4.88
N LEU A 29 -13.59 35.54 -5.36
CA LEU A 29 -12.28 35.02 -5.72
C LEU A 29 -12.21 34.68 -7.20
N VAL A 30 -11.02 34.92 -7.75
CA VAL A 30 -10.70 34.59 -9.15
C VAL A 30 -10.15 33.18 -9.22
N SER A 31 -10.64 32.37 -10.15
CA SER A 31 -10.23 30.99 -10.33
C SER A 31 -10.08 30.64 -11.82
N HIS A 32 -9.12 29.77 -12.12
CA HIS A 32 -8.98 29.17 -13.45
C HIS A 32 -9.75 27.86 -13.50
N ILE A 33 -10.52 27.67 -14.58
CA ILE A 33 -11.27 26.41 -14.81
C ILE A 33 -10.90 25.90 -16.20
N ASP A 34 -10.47 24.66 -16.26
CA ASP A 34 -10.21 23.94 -17.52
C ASP A 34 -11.42 23.09 -17.89
N ILE A 35 -11.96 23.31 -19.07
CA ILE A 35 -13.20 22.69 -19.55
C ILE A 35 -12.91 21.88 -20.80
N GLY A 36 -13.30 20.59 -20.78
CA GLY A 36 -13.06 19.66 -21.87
C GLY A 36 -14.29 18.84 -22.30
N ARG A 37 -15.39 18.85 -21.50
CA ARG A 37 -16.63 18.13 -21.85
C ARG A 37 -17.46 18.95 -22.83
N ASP A 38 -18.02 18.29 -23.86
CA ASP A 38 -18.84 18.94 -24.88
C ASP A 38 -20.03 19.71 -24.30
N THR A 39 -20.72 19.15 -23.31
CA THR A 39 -21.85 19.79 -22.62
C THR A 39 -21.43 21.02 -21.82
N SER A 40 -20.25 20.98 -21.20
CA SER A 40 -19.70 22.11 -20.45
C SER A 40 -19.15 23.20 -21.39
N LEU A 41 -18.55 22.82 -22.52
CA LEU A 41 -18.13 23.75 -23.56
C LEU A 41 -19.33 24.51 -24.14
N ALA A 42 -20.42 23.80 -24.44
CA ALA A 42 -21.64 24.41 -24.92
C ALA A 42 -22.28 25.36 -23.87
N ALA A 43 -22.19 25.04 -22.58
CA ALA A 43 -22.63 25.92 -21.50
C ALA A 43 -21.82 27.22 -21.43
N VAL A 44 -20.48 27.12 -21.62
CA VAL A 44 -19.60 28.30 -21.65
C VAL A 44 -19.84 29.14 -22.88
N ASP A 45 -19.96 28.53 -24.06
CA ASP A 45 -20.24 29.25 -25.33
C ASP A 45 -21.57 30.02 -25.20
N TYR A 46 -22.61 29.36 -24.65
CA TYR A 46 -23.90 30.02 -24.41
C TYR A 46 -23.78 31.20 -23.43
N ALA A 47 -23.03 31.02 -22.34
CA ALA A 47 -22.82 32.12 -21.35
C ALA A 47 -22.01 33.27 -21.97
N MET A 48 -21.07 33.03 -22.83
CA MET A 48 -20.28 34.08 -23.51
C MET A 48 -21.11 34.94 -24.47
N GLU A 49 -22.17 34.38 -25.06
CA GLU A 49 -23.10 35.09 -25.94
C GLU A 49 -24.15 35.92 -25.17
N HIS A 50 -24.30 35.67 -23.84
CA HIS A 50 -25.28 36.33 -22.98
C HIS A 50 -24.60 37.14 -21.87
N ASP A 51 -24.96 36.86 -20.59
CA ASP A 51 -24.52 37.66 -19.42
C ASP A 51 -23.12 37.29 -18.89
N ARG A 52 -22.40 36.32 -19.52
CA ARG A 52 -21.14 35.72 -19.07
C ARG A 52 -21.22 35.11 -17.66
N GLN A 53 -22.41 34.73 -17.23
CA GLN A 53 -22.61 34.09 -15.95
C GLN A 53 -22.76 32.57 -16.11
N LEU A 54 -22.16 31.85 -15.20
CA LEU A 54 -22.26 30.38 -15.11
C LEU A 54 -22.62 29.99 -13.69
N LEU A 55 -23.29 28.88 -13.58
CA LEU A 55 -23.49 28.18 -12.33
C LEU A 55 -22.44 27.05 -12.27
N VAL A 56 -21.68 26.96 -11.19
CA VAL A 56 -20.68 25.91 -10.99
C VAL A 56 -20.89 25.21 -9.66
N ALA A 57 -20.77 23.88 -9.66
CA ALA A 57 -20.75 23.08 -8.44
C ALA A 57 -19.76 21.92 -8.61
N THR A 58 -19.12 21.52 -7.52
CA THR A 58 -18.12 20.46 -7.51
C THR A 58 -18.76 19.08 -7.58
N GLN A 59 -18.18 18.15 -8.32
CA GLN A 59 -18.58 16.75 -8.33
C GLN A 59 -18.12 16.04 -7.05
N VAL A 60 -18.93 15.09 -6.57
CA VAL A 60 -18.59 14.23 -5.44
C VAL A 60 -17.54 13.19 -5.84
N ASP A 61 -17.72 12.56 -7.02
CA ASP A 61 -16.74 11.68 -7.64
C ASP A 61 -16.15 12.34 -8.90
N GLU A 62 -14.84 12.54 -8.89
CA GLU A 62 -14.10 13.16 -10.00
C GLU A 62 -14.10 12.29 -11.27
N ASN A 63 -14.32 10.97 -11.15
CA ASN A 63 -14.26 10.02 -12.25
C ASN A 63 -15.58 9.87 -13.01
N GLU A 64 -16.69 10.40 -12.48
CA GLU A 64 -17.98 10.33 -13.16
C GLU A 64 -18.02 11.25 -14.37
N ASP A 65 -18.24 10.68 -15.57
CA ASP A 65 -18.24 11.44 -16.82
C ASP A 65 -19.56 12.18 -17.07
N ASN A 66 -20.69 11.60 -16.66
CA ASN A 66 -22.03 12.16 -16.82
C ASN A 66 -22.73 12.27 -15.46
N PRO A 67 -22.32 13.24 -14.62
CA PRO A 67 -22.86 13.35 -13.26
C PRO A 67 -24.35 13.67 -13.27
N GLY A 68 -25.12 12.94 -12.47
CA GLY A 68 -26.48 13.27 -12.10
C GLY A 68 -26.53 14.31 -10.97
N PHE A 69 -27.72 14.67 -10.52
CA PHE A 69 -27.87 15.68 -9.44
C PHE A 69 -27.27 15.19 -8.11
N ASP A 70 -27.37 13.90 -7.82
CA ASP A 70 -26.80 13.29 -6.62
C ASP A 70 -25.27 13.16 -6.65
N ASP A 71 -24.65 13.33 -7.83
CA ASP A 71 -23.22 13.24 -8.02
C ASP A 71 -22.51 14.60 -7.91
N VAL A 72 -23.25 15.68 -7.61
CA VAL A 72 -22.70 17.03 -7.39
C VAL A 72 -23.08 17.54 -6.01
N TYR A 73 -22.21 18.37 -5.42
CA TYR A 73 -22.53 19.01 -4.16
C TYR A 73 -23.68 20.03 -4.32
N THR A 74 -24.56 20.08 -3.33
CA THR A 74 -25.75 20.95 -3.38
C THR A 74 -25.44 22.43 -3.24
N ILE A 75 -24.31 22.81 -2.65
CA ILE A 75 -23.84 24.19 -2.58
C ILE A 75 -22.76 24.44 -3.62
N GLY A 76 -23.02 25.39 -4.50
CA GLY A 76 -22.12 25.84 -5.55
C GLY A 76 -21.93 27.35 -5.54
N CYS A 77 -21.43 27.87 -6.65
CA CYS A 77 -21.18 29.31 -6.83
C CYS A 77 -21.70 29.79 -8.19
N VAL A 78 -22.30 30.98 -8.23
CA VAL A 78 -22.48 31.71 -9.47
C VAL A 78 -21.17 32.42 -9.78
N VAL A 79 -20.69 32.28 -10.98
CA VAL A 79 -19.41 32.86 -11.44
C VAL A 79 -19.63 33.70 -12.70
N LYS A 80 -18.77 34.71 -12.88
CA LYS A 80 -18.70 35.53 -14.10
C LYS A 80 -17.42 35.23 -14.85
N ILE A 81 -17.52 35.00 -16.16
CA ILE A 81 -16.36 34.77 -17.02
C ILE A 81 -15.69 36.11 -17.30
N GLU A 82 -14.42 36.26 -16.87
CA GLU A 82 -13.58 37.44 -17.11
C GLU A 82 -12.74 37.25 -18.38
N GLN A 83 -12.15 36.06 -18.56
CA GLN A 83 -11.29 35.74 -19.70
C GLN A 83 -11.62 34.34 -20.24
N PHE A 84 -11.42 34.17 -21.54
CA PHE A 84 -11.69 32.94 -22.27
C PHE A 84 -10.51 32.66 -23.19
N LEU A 85 -9.90 31.47 -23.09
CA LEU A 85 -8.74 31.06 -23.90
C LEU A 85 -8.96 29.64 -24.43
N ARG A 86 -8.93 29.49 -25.76
CA ARG A 86 -8.93 28.17 -26.40
C ARG A 86 -7.51 27.60 -26.42
N MET A 87 -7.34 26.41 -25.90
CA MET A 87 -6.08 25.67 -25.84
C MET A 87 -5.97 24.65 -26.98
N PRO A 88 -4.73 24.26 -27.38
CA PRO A 88 -4.56 23.16 -28.32
C PRO A 88 -5.16 21.86 -27.75
N GLY A 89 -5.87 21.09 -28.61
CA GLY A 89 -6.50 19.83 -28.20
C GLY A 89 -7.98 19.94 -27.80
N GLY A 90 -8.63 21.10 -28.03
CA GLY A 90 -10.08 21.26 -27.79
C GLY A 90 -10.45 21.66 -26.35
N LEU A 91 -9.47 21.79 -25.45
CA LEU A 91 -9.66 22.30 -24.10
C LEU A 91 -9.87 23.82 -24.11
N VAL A 92 -10.76 24.28 -23.25
CA VAL A 92 -10.99 25.72 -23.01
C VAL A 92 -10.61 26.05 -21.57
N ARG A 93 -9.77 27.06 -21.39
CA ARG A 93 -9.47 27.64 -20.10
C ARG A 93 -10.22 28.94 -19.93
N ILE A 94 -10.97 29.04 -18.85
CA ILE A 94 -11.69 30.27 -18.49
C ILE A 94 -11.15 30.81 -17.16
N LEU A 95 -11.05 32.12 -17.06
CA LEU A 95 -10.84 32.82 -15.81
C LEU A 95 -12.21 33.30 -15.32
N VAL A 96 -12.60 32.87 -14.15
CA VAL A 96 -13.90 33.24 -13.58
C VAL A 96 -13.73 33.97 -12.26
N ASN A 97 -14.64 34.92 -12.01
CA ASN A 97 -14.78 35.55 -10.71
C ASN A 97 -16.06 35.04 -10.03
N GLY A 98 -15.94 34.50 -8.82
CA GLY A 98 -17.08 34.08 -8.01
C GLY A 98 -17.96 35.28 -7.62
N ILE A 99 -19.29 35.16 -7.76
CA ILE A 99 -20.23 36.22 -7.42
C ILE A 99 -20.91 35.93 -6.07
N SER A 100 -21.54 34.77 -5.95
CA SER A 100 -22.35 34.44 -4.76
C SER A 100 -22.49 32.94 -4.57
N ARG A 101 -22.62 32.50 -3.31
CA ARG A 101 -23.03 31.12 -2.97
C ARG A 101 -24.45 30.88 -3.40
N VAL A 102 -24.69 29.68 -3.89
CA VAL A 102 -26.03 29.22 -4.28
C VAL A 102 -26.28 27.80 -3.83
N ARG A 103 -27.54 27.50 -3.57
CA ARG A 103 -28.03 26.15 -3.33
C ARG A 103 -28.69 25.66 -4.62
N MET A 104 -28.13 24.58 -5.19
CA MET A 104 -28.67 23.90 -6.34
C MET A 104 -30.02 23.26 -6.01
N GLN A 105 -30.97 23.43 -6.90
CA GLN A 105 -32.31 22.80 -6.84
C GLN A 105 -32.42 21.62 -7.81
N GLY A 106 -31.59 21.65 -8.86
CA GLY A 106 -31.56 20.67 -9.90
C GLY A 106 -30.91 21.22 -11.16
N PHE A 107 -30.68 20.35 -12.12
CA PHE A 107 -30.29 20.77 -13.46
C PHE A 107 -30.88 19.83 -14.52
N SER A 108 -31.04 20.33 -15.74
CA SER A 108 -31.58 19.58 -16.87
C SER A 108 -30.78 19.87 -18.14
N GLN A 109 -30.80 18.95 -19.07
CA GLN A 109 -30.15 19.15 -20.36
C GLN A 109 -31.03 19.99 -21.27
N LYS A 110 -30.49 21.09 -21.80
CA LYS A 110 -31.16 21.99 -22.73
C LYS A 110 -30.26 22.23 -23.95
N ALA A 111 -30.77 22.07 -25.16
CA ALA A 111 -30.09 22.43 -26.43
C ALA A 111 -28.58 22.11 -26.49
N GLY A 112 -28.13 20.97 -25.89
CA GLY A 112 -26.73 20.52 -25.90
C GLY A 112 -25.89 20.95 -24.68
N TYR A 113 -26.38 21.76 -23.76
CA TYR A 113 -25.72 22.14 -22.52
C TYR A 113 -26.59 21.82 -21.29
N LEU A 114 -26.00 21.88 -20.10
CA LEU A 114 -26.73 21.73 -18.82
C LEU A 114 -27.18 23.10 -18.33
N GLU A 115 -28.49 23.24 -18.00
CA GLU A 115 -29.04 24.41 -17.33
C GLU A 115 -29.41 24.06 -15.88
N GLY A 116 -28.84 24.79 -14.93
CA GLY A 116 -29.06 24.60 -13.49
C GLY A 116 -30.00 25.62 -12.91
N ALA A 117 -30.88 25.16 -12.02
CA ALA A 117 -31.72 26.00 -11.18
C ALA A 117 -31.13 26.10 -9.78
N ALA A 118 -30.96 27.29 -9.27
CA ALA A 118 -30.34 27.50 -7.95
C ALA A 118 -30.92 28.73 -7.24
N VAL A 119 -30.83 28.76 -5.92
CA VAL A 119 -31.28 29.88 -5.07
C VAL A 119 -30.04 30.47 -4.37
N LYS A 120 -29.94 31.80 -4.33
CA LYS A 120 -28.87 32.48 -3.60
C LYS A 120 -28.92 32.16 -2.12
N VAL A 121 -27.75 31.89 -1.56
CA VAL A 121 -27.59 31.65 -0.12
C VAL A 121 -26.91 32.86 0.50
N ALA A 122 -27.62 33.53 1.41
CA ALA A 122 -27.05 34.68 2.12
C ALA A 122 -26.08 34.22 3.21
N GLU A 123 -25.02 34.99 3.40
CA GLU A 123 -24.13 34.80 4.54
C GLU A 123 -24.79 35.34 5.83
N VAL A 124 -24.54 34.65 6.92
CA VAL A 124 -25.07 35.02 8.24
C VAL A 124 -23.89 35.60 9.05
N SER A 125 -23.93 36.88 9.32
CA SER A 125 -23.06 37.59 10.25
C SER A 125 -23.82 37.84 11.54
N ARG A 126 -23.33 37.29 12.66
CA ARG A 126 -24.02 37.39 13.96
C ARG A 126 -23.39 38.41 14.89
N ASN A 127 -22.05 38.56 14.83
CA ASN A 127 -21.30 39.47 15.70
C ASN A 127 -20.13 40.09 14.95
N ALA A 128 -20.36 41.22 14.33
CA ALA A 128 -19.36 41.94 13.52
C ALA A 128 -18.05 42.25 14.30
N THR A 129 -18.13 42.48 15.61
CA THR A 129 -16.95 42.78 16.43
C THR A 129 -16.07 41.51 16.63
N GLU A 130 -16.71 40.37 16.84
CA GLU A 130 -16.01 39.10 17.00
C GLU A 130 -15.46 38.59 15.67
N GLU A 131 -16.21 38.73 14.58
CA GLU A 131 -15.78 38.41 13.23
C GLU A 131 -14.57 39.24 12.81
N GLU A 132 -14.52 40.54 13.11
CA GLU A 132 -13.37 41.40 12.85
C GLU A 132 -12.16 41.00 13.71
N ALA A 133 -12.36 40.65 14.97
CA ALA A 133 -11.28 40.15 15.82
C ALA A 133 -10.69 38.84 15.26
N LEU A 134 -11.51 37.89 14.83
CA LEU A 134 -11.12 36.64 14.20
C LEU A 134 -10.40 36.91 12.87
N ARG A 135 -10.92 37.85 12.05
CA ARG A 135 -10.28 38.25 10.79
C ARG A 135 -8.82 38.66 11.00
N ARG A 136 -8.55 39.52 11.99
CA ARG A 136 -7.18 39.97 12.30
C ARG A 136 -6.27 38.84 12.73
N VAL A 137 -6.76 37.93 13.53
CA VAL A 137 -6.01 36.75 13.98
C VAL A 137 -5.69 35.85 12.80
N ILE A 138 -6.68 35.57 11.95
CA ILE A 138 -6.53 34.72 10.78
C ILE A 138 -5.59 35.35 9.75
N LEU A 139 -5.76 36.65 9.48
CA LEU A 139 -4.86 37.37 8.56
C LEU A 139 -3.40 37.25 9.00
N LYS A 140 -3.11 37.50 10.28
CA LYS A 140 -1.75 37.35 10.81
C LYS A 140 -1.21 35.92 10.59
N ARG A 141 -1.98 34.89 10.94
CA ARG A 141 -1.57 33.48 10.77
C ARG A 141 -1.41 33.10 9.31
N LEU A 142 -2.27 33.60 8.43
CA LEU A 142 -2.19 33.36 7.01
C LEU A 142 -0.90 33.98 6.43
N LEU A 143 -0.56 35.19 6.83
CA LEU A 143 0.69 35.85 6.42
C LEU A 143 1.90 35.07 6.94
N ASP A 144 1.90 34.64 8.22
CA ASP A 144 2.96 33.82 8.81
C ASP A 144 3.15 32.48 8.08
N TRP A 145 2.10 31.94 7.47
CA TRP A 145 2.16 30.72 6.66
C TRP A 145 2.63 31.00 5.23
N LEU A 146 2.09 32.05 4.57
CA LEU A 146 2.47 32.46 3.22
C LEU A 146 3.95 32.85 3.12
N ASP A 147 4.50 33.54 4.11
CA ASP A 147 5.92 33.94 4.17
C ASP A 147 6.89 32.72 4.14
N LYS A 148 6.40 31.53 4.44
CA LYS A 148 7.19 30.29 4.37
C LYS A 148 7.17 29.61 3.00
N LEU A 149 6.29 30.07 2.10
CA LEU A 149 6.17 29.57 0.72
C LEU A 149 7.13 30.35 -0.20
N ARG A 150 7.65 29.70 -1.24
CA ARG A 150 8.59 30.32 -2.18
C ARG A 150 8.00 31.51 -2.96
N ASP A 151 6.68 31.46 -3.22
CA ASP A 151 5.96 32.44 -4.05
C ASP A 151 4.84 33.13 -3.23
N GLY A 152 5.03 33.30 -1.92
CA GLY A 152 4.00 33.80 -0.99
C GLY A 152 3.82 35.32 -1.00
N GLU A 153 4.69 36.10 -1.61
CA GLU A 153 4.65 37.58 -1.56
C GLU A 153 3.38 38.17 -2.21
N GLU A 154 3.03 37.72 -3.42
CA GLU A 154 1.84 38.19 -4.13
C GLU A 154 0.57 37.80 -3.40
N ALA A 155 0.48 36.56 -2.91
CA ALA A 155 -0.66 36.07 -2.11
C ALA A 155 -0.79 36.83 -0.78
N SER A 156 0.32 37.26 -0.17
CA SER A 156 0.33 38.07 1.05
C SER A 156 -0.21 39.47 0.82
N GLU A 157 0.09 40.10 -0.32
CA GLU A 157 -0.45 41.41 -0.68
C GLU A 157 -1.94 41.37 -0.92
N ILE A 158 -2.44 40.35 -1.62
CA ILE A 158 -3.88 40.13 -1.81
C ILE A 158 -4.57 39.91 -0.46
N ALA A 159 -4.03 39.06 0.42
CA ALA A 159 -4.60 38.81 1.74
C ALA A 159 -4.76 40.09 2.57
N LYS A 160 -3.76 40.99 2.52
CA LYS A 160 -3.79 42.28 3.23
C LYS A 160 -4.86 43.25 2.70
N SER A 161 -5.24 43.14 1.43
CA SER A 161 -6.24 44.00 0.80
C SER A 161 -7.69 43.59 1.10
N ILE A 162 -7.90 42.41 1.68
CA ILE A 162 -9.23 41.88 1.97
C ILE A 162 -9.76 42.42 3.31
N GLU A 163 -10.79 43.28 3.25
CA GLU A 163 -11.40 43.87 4.43
C GLU A 163 -12.54 43.04 5.02
N GLU A 164 -13.29 42.31 4.18
CA GLU A 164 -14.44 41.53 4.60
C GLU A 164 -14.03 40.19 5.25
N PRO A 165 -14.50 39.88 6.48
CA PRO A 165 -14.12 38.66 7.20
C PRO A 165 -14.44 37.36 6.45
N GLY A 166 -15.63 37.30 5.81
CA GLY A 166 -16.06 36.14 5.03
C GLY A 166 -15.21 35.88 3.81
N VAL A 167 -14.83 36.96 3.10
CA VAL A 167 -13.94 36.86 1.91
C VAL A 167 -12.54 36.42 2.30
N LEU A 168 -12.02 36.90 3.45
CA LEU A 168 -10.71 36.44 3.95
C LEU A 168 -10.72 34.96 4.30
N ALA A 169 -11.79 34.44 4.89
CA ALA A 169 -11.92 33.01 5.17
C ALA A 169 -11.91 32.18 3.88
N ASP A 170 -12.64 32.62 2.86
CA ASP A 170 -12.68 31.95 1.56
C ASP A 170 -11.34 32.01 0.84
N TYR A 171 -10.65 33.16 0.90
CA TYR A 171 -9.31 33.30 0.37
C TYR A 171 -8.31 32.38 1.06
N ALA A 172 -8.32 32.32 2.37
CA ALA A 172 -7.47 31.38 3.12
C ALA A 172 -7.75 29.92 2.73
N ALA A 173 -9.02 29.53 2.57
CA ALA A 173 -9.39 28.20 2.11
C ALA A 173 -8.86 27.86 0.70
N SER A 174 -8.78 28.86 -0.19
CA SER A 174 -8.26 28.69 -1.54
C SER A 174 -6.75 28.49 -1.56
N GLN A 175 -6.01 29.14 -0.65
CA GLN A 175 -4.55 29.09 -0.57
C GLN A 175 -4.02 27.84 0.13
N LEU A 176 -4.75 27.31 1.12
CA LEU A 176 -4.32 26.15 1.93
C LEU A 176 -4.38 24.84 1.12
N PRO A 177 -3.45 23.89 1.34
CA PRO A 177 -3.42 22.57 0.68
C PRO A 177 -4.47 21.60 1.24
N LEU A 178 -5.73 22.03 1.26
CA LEU A 178 -6.84 21.28 1.82
C LEU A 178 -7.40 20.24 0.85
N LYS A 179 -7.87 19.12 1.40
CA LYS A 179 -8.63 18.13 0.63
C LYS A 179 -9.91 18.72 0.09
N LEU A 180 -10.35 18.26 -1.09
CA LEU A 180 -11.57 18.74 -1.77
C LEU A 180 -12.79 18.78 -0.85
N VAL A 181 -13.04 17.71 -0.11
CA VAL A 181 -14.16 17.61 0.84
C VAL A 181 -14.13 18.72 1.90
N ILE A 182 -12.95 19.09 2.41
CA ILE A 182 -12.80 20.16 3.40
C ILE A 182 -13.05 21.52 2.75
N ARG A 183 -12.53 21.76 1.54
CA ARG A 183 -12.80 22.97 0.76
C ARG A 183 -14.30 23.15 0.51
N GLN A 184 -14.99 22.07 0.16
CA GLN A 184 -16.43 22.09 -0.06
C GLN A 184 -17.20 22.38 1.24
N GLN A 185 -16.83 21.76 2.36
CA GLN A 185 -17.42 22.05 3.68
C GLN A 185 -17.30 23.53 4.05
N ILE A 186 -16.19 24.18 3.73
CA ILE A 186 -15.99 25.61 3.98
C ILE A 186 -16.93 26.44 3.09
N LEU A 187 -17.12 26.08 1.82
CA LEU A 187 -18.08 26.72 0.93
C LEU A 187 -19.52 26.60 1.46
N GLU A 188 -19.88 25.47 2.07
CA GLU A 188 -21.20 25.19 2.64
C GLU A 188 -21.51 25.97 3.93
N MET A 189 -20.44 26.44 4.63
CA MET A 189 -20.59 27.20 5.87
C MET A 189 -21.05 28.62 5.59
N THR A 190 -22.32 28.91 5.85
CA THR A 190 -22.95 30.25 5.66
C THR A 190 -22.69 31.20 6.84
N ASP A 191 -22.48 30.68 8.05
CA ASP A 191 -22.13 31.43 9.24
C ASP A 191 -20.65 31.87 9.18
N VAL A 192 -20.41 33.17 9.08
CA VAL A 192 -19.08 33.76 8.88
C VAL A 192 -18.18 33.49 10.08
N GLU A 193 -18.68 33.59 11.30
CA GLU A 193 -17.89 33.32 12.51
C GLU A 193 -17.46 31.86 12.57
N ALA A 194 -18.37 30.93 12.34
CA ALA A 194 -18.06 29.50 12.32
C ALA A 194 -17.04 29.16 11.26
N ARG A 195 -17.13 29.76 10.06
CA ARG A 195 -16.19 29.58 8.96
C ARG A 195 -14.78 30.11 9.31
N LEU A 196 -14.69 31.29 9.90
CA LEU A 196 -13.44 31.88 10.38
C LEU A 196 -12.78 30.99 11.46
N ARG A 197 -13.53 30.50 12.44
CA ARG A 197 -13.02 29.59 13.47
C ARG A 197 -12.49 28.29 12.84
N ARG A 198 -13.20 27.74 11.86
CA ARG A 198 -12.77 26.54 11.13
C ARG A 198 -11.45 26.77 10.38
N ILE A 199 -11.35 27.88 9.65
CA ILE A 199 -10.11 28.30 8.95
C ILE A 199 -8.96 28.50 9.95
N GLY A 200 -9.21 29.14 11.08
CA GLY A 200 -8.20 29.32 12.13
C GLY A 200 -7.60 28.00 12.61
N SER A 201 -8.44 26.99 12.87
CA SER A 201 -8.00 25.64 13.27
C SER A 201 -7.18 24.94 12.18
N LEU A 202 -7.54 25.11 10.91
CA LEU A 202 -6.78 24.52 9.78
C LEU A 202 -5.45 25.21 9.60
N LEU A 203 -5.39 26.53 9.69
CA LEU A 203 -4.16 27.31 9.63
C LEU A 203 -3.19 26.94 10.76
N ASP A 204 -3.67 26.73 11.99
CA ASP A 204 -2.83 26.29 13.09
C ASP A 204 -2.12 24.98 12.76
N THR A 205 -2.86 24.03 12.18
CA THR A 205 -2.31 22.73 11.77
C THR A 205 -1.26 22.88 10.67
N GLU A 206 -1.53 23.70 9.65
CA GLU A 206 -0.60 23.91 8.53
C GLU A 206 0.65 24.69 8.94
N VAL A 207 0.51 25.67 9.85
CA VAL A 207 1.65 26.40 10.43
C VAL A 207 2.54 25.47 11.23
N ASP A 208 1.96 24.55 12.00
CA ASP A 208 2.71 23.54 12.78
C ASP A 208 3.47 22.57 11.86
N ILE A 209 2.82 22.12 10.78
CA ILE A 209 3.47 21.28 9.75
C ILE A 209 4.63 22.02 9.10
N ALA A 210 4.44 23.26 8.66
CA ALA A 210 5.48 24.08 8.04
C ALA A 210 6.66 24.36 8.99
N ASN A 211 6.38 24.56 10.29
CA ASN A 211 7.42 24.71 11.31
C ASN A 211 8.24 23.42 11.50
N LEU A 212 7.56 22.26 11.48
CA LEU A 212 8.20 20.94 11.59
C LEU A 212 9.09 20.66 10.37
N GLU A 213 8.59 20.96 9.16
CA GLU A 213 9.36 20.84 7.91
C GLU A 213 10.58 21.77 7.91
N SER A 214 10.41 23.03 8.35
CA SER A 214 11.52 23.98 8.47
C SER A 214 12.57 23.50 9.48
N LYS A 215 12.14 22.90 10.61
CA LYS A 215 13.03 22.33 11.62
C LYS A 215 13.79 21.12 11.07
N LEU A 216 13.10 20.20 10.39
CA LEU A 216 13.71 19.04 9.72
C LEU A 216 14.71 19.49 8.64
N ASN A 217 14.34 20.46 7.83
CA ASN A 217 15.22 21.01 6.80
C ASN A 217 16.46 21.71 7.40
N ARG A 218 16.33 22.39 8.57
CA ARG A 218 17.48 22.94 9.31
C ARG A 218 18.36 21.84 9.89
N GLU A 219 17.78 20.78 10.43
CA GLU A 219 18.55 19.64 10.94
C GLU A 219 19.31 18.91 9.82
N VAL A 220 18.67 18.74 8.65
CA VAL A 220 19.31 18.16 7.46
C VAL A 220 20.41 19.09 6.94
N ARG A 221 20.13 20.41 6.82
CA ARG A 221 21.15 21.42 6.43
C ARG A 221 22.26 21.49 7.47
N GLY A 222 21.95 21.48 8.76
CA GLY A 222 22.95 21.48 9.83
C GLY A 222 23.88 20.26 9.79
N LYS A 223 23.35 19.07 9.41
CA LYS A 223 24.18 17.88 9.16
C LYS A 223 25.01 18.01 7.88
N MET A 224 24.46 18.61 6.82
CA MET A 224 25.20 18.92 5.59
C MET A 224 26.27 20.02 5.85
N ASP A 225 25.92 21.07 6.58
CA ASP A 225 26.87 22.13 6.97
C ASP A 225 27.98 21.60 7.87
N GLN A 226 27.67 20.63 8.75
CA GLN A 226 28.67 19.97 9.59
C GLN A 226 29.61 19.09 8.76
N GLN A 227 29.10 18.38 7.76
CA GLN A 227 29.92 17.65 6.79
C GLN A 227 30.72 18.60 5.89
N GLN A 228 30.12 19.70 5.44
CA GLN A 228 30.82 20.74 4.66
C GLN A 228 31.87 21.46 5.52
N LYS A 229 31.58 21.73 6.79
CA LYS A 229 32.52 22.32 7.74
C LYS A 229 33.65 21.37 8.11
N GLU A 230 33.35 20.08 8.24
CA GLU A 230 34.37 19.05 8.44
C GLU A 230 35.23 18.85 7.16
N TYR A 231 34.61 18.92 5.98
CA TYR A 231 35.30 18.96 4.71
C TYR A 231 36.15 20.25 4.56
N TYR A 232 35.57 21.42 4.87
CA TYR A 232 36.29 22.71 4.84
C TYR A 232 37.44 22.74 5.85
N LEU A 233 37.27 22.19 7.05
CA LEU A 233 38.34 22.10 8.03
C LEU A 233 39.43 21.10 7.58
N ARG A 234 39.07 20.01 6.93
CA ARG A 234 40.04 19.09 6.32
C ARG A 234 40.81 19.76 5.16
N GLU A 235 40.11 20.54 4.32
CA GLU A 235 40.74 21.32 3.26
C GLU A 235 41.63 22.42 3.82
N LYS A 236 41.21 23.09 4.91
CA LYS A 236 42.02 24.09 5.59
C LYS A 236 43.24 23.49 6.28
N ILE A 237 43.13 22.32 6.85
CA ILE A 237 44.26 21.52 7.36
C ILE A 237 45.18 21.13 6.22
N LYS A 238 44.62 20.74 5.06
CA LYS A 238 45.37 20.43 3.86
C LYS A 238 46.10 21.65 3.30
N ALA A 239 45.42 22.79 3.21
CA ALA A 239 46.03 24.06 2.79
C ALA A 239 47.14 24.53 3.76
N ILE A 240 46.99 24.30 5.06
CA ILE A 240 48.03 24.57 6.08
C ILE A 240 49.18 23.58 5.93
N HIS A 241 48.95 22.32 5.62
CA HIS A 241 49.99 21.34 5.28
C HIS A 241 50.73 21.72 3.98
N ASP A 242 49.98 22.19 2.97
CA ASP A 242 50.53 22.67 1.71
C ASP A 242 51.41 23.94 1.90
N GLU A 243 51.02 24.85 2.84
CA GLU A 243 51.78 26.06 3.20
C GLU A 243 52.98 25.73 4.09
N LEU A 244 52.92 24.66 4.87
CA LEU A 244 54.03 24.17 5.71
C LEU A 244 55.08 23.34 4.95
N GLY A 245 54.90 23.17 3.63
CA GLY A 245 55.86 22.48 2.77
C GLY A 245 55.67 20.94 2.70
N ASP A 246 54.59 20.40 3.30
CA ASP A 246 54.13 19.04 3.05
C ASP A 246 53.30 19.06 1.74
N LYS A 247 53.99 19.13 0.61
CA LYS A 247 53.41 18.79 -0.68
C LYS A 247 53.08 17.30 -0.67
N VAL A 248 51.90 16.92 -0.25
CA VAL A 248 51.27 15.70 -0.77
C VAL A 248 50.93 16.01 -2.21
N ASP A 249 51.90 15.69 -3.07
CA ASP A 249 51.87 16.00 -4.47
C ASP A 249 50.60 15.44 -5.09
N LYS A 250 49.82 16.31 -5.78
CA LYS A 250 48.74 15.90 -6.70
C LYS A 250 49.27 14.78 -7.63
N ASP A 251 50.52 14.91 -8.04
CA ASP A 251 51.24 13.89 -8.81
C ASP A 251 51.35 12.55 -8.05
N THR A 252 51.44 12.57 -6.72
CA THR A 252 51.50 11.37 -5.88
C THR A 252 50.09 10.72 -5.78
N GLU A 253 49.01 11.53 -5.60
CA GLU A 253 47.62 11.01 -5.58
C GLU A 253 47.24 10.38 -6.91
N VAL A 254 47.50 11.08 -8.01
CA VAL A 254 47.25 10.57 -9.38
C VAL A 254 48.08 9.34 -9.68
N GLN A 255 49.35 9.31 -9.26
CA GLN A 255 50.21 8.15 -9.43
C GLN A 255 49.73 6.97 -8.59
N GLU A 256 49.30 7.19 -7.36
CA GLU A 256 48.67 6.13 -6.54
C GLU A 256 47.42 5.55 -7.20
N LEU A 257 46.55 6.42 -7.79
CA LEU A 257 45.36 5.97 -8.52
C LEU A 257 45.74 5.11 -9.73
N ARG A 258 46.73 5.54 -10.53
CA ARG A 258 47.26 4.78 -11.67
C ARG A 258 47.81 3.40 -11.24
N ASP A 259 48.59 3.37 -10.15
CA ASP A 259 49.14 2.14 -9.60
C ASP A 259 48.07 1.19 -9.04
N LYS A 260 47.03 1.73 -8.38
CA LYS A 260 45.87 0.97 -7.90
C LYS A 260 45.09 0.35 -9.07
N ILE A 261 44.80 1.13 -10.12
CA ILE A 261 44.10 0.66 -11.32
C ILE A 261 44.89 -0.50 -11.99
N LYS A 262 46.19 -0.33 -12.20
CA LYS A 262 47.05 -1.38 -12.79
C LYS A 262 47.11 -2.65 -11.92
N LYS A 263 47.16 -2.51 -10.59
CA LYS A 263 47.17 -3.65 -9.65
C LYS A 263 45.86 -4.44 -9.70
N MET A 264 44.74 -3.83 -10.08
CA MET A 264 43.44 -4.51 -10.21
C MET A 264 43.40 -5.50 -11.38
N LYS A 265 44.30 -5.37 -12.35
CA LYS A 265 44.39 -6.26 -13.54
C LYS A 265 43.03 -6.35 -14.26
N LEU A 266 42.45 -5.22 -14.54
CA LEU A 266 41.13 -5.11 -15.21
C LEU A 266 41.24 -5.55 -16.68
N ASP A 267 40.12 -5.68 -17.36
CA ASP A 267 40.08 -5.89 -18.79
C ASP A 267 40.60 -4.62 -19.49
N GLU A 268 41.30 -4.80 -20.62
CA GLU A 268 42.08 -3.74 -21.26
C GLU A 268 41.30 -2.49 -21.57
N ASP A 269 40.05 -2.63 -22.01
CA ASP A 269 39.17 -1.50 -22.33
C ASP A 269 38.74 -0.73 -21.08
N ILE A 270 38.43 -1.43 -19.96
CA ILE A 270 38.08 -0.83 -18.68
C ILE A 270 39.28 -0.11 -18.07
N GLU A 271 40.45 -0.76 -18.08
CA GLU A 271 41.70 -0.17 -17.58
C GLU A 271 42.04 1.12 -18.34
N LYS A 272 41.99 1.11 -19.69
CA LYS A 272 42.20 2.29 -20.53
C LYS A 272 41.21 3.41 -20.22
N ALA A 273 39.93 3.09 -20.03
CA ALA A 273 38.90 4.09 -19.70
C ALA A 273 39.17 4.75 -18.33
N LEU A 274 39.52 3.96 -17.31
CA LEU A 274 39.82 4.50 -15.98
C LEU A 274 41.13 5.32 -15.97
N LEU A 275 42.15 4.90 -16.69
CA LEU A 275 43.42 5.65 -16.84
C LEU A 275 43.14 7.00 -17.54
N LYS A 276 42.33 7.00 -18.59
CA LYS A 276 41.91 8.26 -19.28
C LYS A 276 41.23 9.24 -18.36
N GLU A 277 40.31 8.77 -17.50
CA GLU A 277 39.65 9.64 -16.49
C GLU A 277 40.65 10.11 -15.41
N THR A 278 41.63 9.28 -15.08
CA THR A 278 42.72 9.66 -14.16
C THR A 278 43.60 10.75 -14.78
N ASP A 279 43.93 10.63 -16.08
CA ASP A 279 44.67 11.67 -16.82
C ASP A 279 43.89 12.98 -16.95
N ARG A 280 42.54 12.86 -17.08
CA ARG A 280 41.66 14.02 -17.06
C ARG A 280 41.66 14.72 -15.68
N LEU A 281 41.61 13.92 -14.59
CA LEU A 281 41.77 14.47 -13.22
C LEU A 281 43.09 15.17 -13.02
N ASP A 282 44.16 14.63 -13.58
CA ASP A 282 45.51 15.18 -13.54
C ASP A 282 45.60 16.58 -14.21
N SER A 283 44.95 16.72 -15.37
CA SER A 283 44.95 17.96 -16.15
C SER A 283 44.07 19.08 -15.55
N MET A 284 43.15 18.74 -14.60
CA MET A 284 42.20 19.72 -14.04
C MET A 284 42.72 20.41 -12.78
N PRO A 285 42.35 21.68 -12.57
CA PRO A 285 42.58 22.35 -11.29
C PRO A 285 41.83 21.67 -10.14
N PRO A 286 42.43 21.48 -8.94
CA PRO A 286 41.80 20.78 -7.81
C PRO A 286 40.51 21.39 -7.32
N MET A 287 40.29 22.67 -7.53
CA MET A 287 39.10 23.43 -7.06
C MET A 287 37.88 23.33 -7.99
N MET A 288 37.98 22.65 -9.12
CA MET A 288 36.86 22.51 -10.05
C MET A 288 35.85 21.46 -9.51
N ALA A 289 34.56 21.79 -9.55
CA ALA A 289 33.47 20.84 -9.18
C ALA A 289 33.54 19.55 -9.96
N GLU A 290 34.00 19.58 -11.20
CA GLU A 290 34.17 18.41 -12.07
C GLU A 290 35.25 17.43 -11.55
N SER A 291 36.31 17.93 -10.89
CA SER A 291 37.34 17.09 -10.29
C SER A 291 36.78 16.21 -9.16
N ALA A 292 35.81 16.73 -8.37
CA ALA A 292 35.13 15.97 -7.34
C ALA A 292 34.24 14.85 -7.93
N ILE A 293 33.59 15.13 -9.07
CA ILE A 293 32.79 14.12 -9.79
C ILE A 293 33.68 12.99 -10.30
N ILE A 294 34.81 13.32 -10.92
CA ILE A 294 35.77 12.31 -11.43
C ILE A 294 36.36 11.49 -10.28
N ARG A 295 36.71 12.10 -9.14
CA ARG A 295 37.17 11.36 -7.94
C ARG A 295 36.10 10.37 -7.46
N THR A 296 34.85 10.83 -7.31
CA THR A 296 33.74 9.96 -6.88
C THR A 296 33.52 8.79 -7.85
N TYR A 297 33.67 9.04 -9.15
CA TYR A 297 33.63 8.03 -10.20
C TYR A 297 34.75 7.00 -10.06
N LEU A 298 36.01 7.45 -9.95
CA LEU A 298 37.17 6.59 -9.78
C LEU A 298 37.10 5.79 -8.48
N ASP A 299 36.64 6.41 -7.38
CA ASP A 299 36.44 5.73 -6.10
C ASP A 299 35.37 4.64 -6.19
N LEU A 300 34.30 4.89 -6.92
CA LEU A 300 33.28 3.87 -7.17
C LEU A 300 33.87 2.73 -8.01
N ALA A 301 34.49 3.05 -9.15
CA ALA A 301 35.03 2.08 -10.07
C ALA A 301 36.10 1.19 -9.40
N MET A 302 36.97 1.77 -8.57
CA MET A 302 37.99 1.02 -7.81
C MET A 302 37.38 0.18 -6.66
N ALA A 303 36.26 0.60 -6.10
CA ALA A 303 35.57 -0.12 -5.02
C ALA A 303 34.74 -1.31 -5.52
N LEU A 304 34.45 -1.37 -6.82
CA LEU A 304 33.68 -2.47 -7.40
C LEU A 304 34.50 -3.78 -7.48
N PRO A 305 33.87 -4.92 -7.20
CA PRO A 305 34.55 -6.22 -7.19
C PRO A 305 34.63 -6.83 -8.59
N TRP A 306 35.48 -6.30 -9.46
CA TRP A 306 35.61 -6.75 -10.84
C TRP A 306 36.00 -8.24 -10.99
N LYS A 307 36.92 -8.72 -10.14
CA LYS A 307 37.48 -10.07 -10.20
C LYS A 307 37.39 -10.87 -8.90
N LYS A 308 37.02 -10.21 -7.79
CA LYS A 308 37.04 -10.85 -6.48
C LYS A 308 35.80 -11.71 -6.28
N GLU A 309 35.97 -12.99 -6.04
CA GLU A 309 34.88 -13.97 -5.83
C GLU A 309 35.07 -14.72 -4.52
N THR A 310 33.94 -15.18 -3.94
CA THR A 310 33.95 -16.18 -2.85
C THR A 310 33.97 -17.58 -3.46
N LYS A 311 34.63 -18.52 -2.78
CA LYS A 311 34.55 -19.94 -3.17
C LYS A 311 33.18 -20.50 -2.78
N ASP A 312 32.46 -20.97 -3.76
CA ASP A 312 31.16 -21.60 -3.54
C ASP A 312 31.32 -22.92 -2.78
N ARG A 313 30.41 -23.13 -1.82
CA ARG A 313 30.15 -24.42 -1.20
C ARG A 313 28.86 -24.96 -1.80
N LEU A 314 28.91 -26.04 -2.53
CA LEU A 314 27.78 -26.67 -3.20
C LEU A 314 27.49 -28.07 -2.63
N ASP A 315 27.68 -28.26 -1.32
CA ASP A 315 27.26 -29.48 -0.62
C ASP A 315 25.77 -29.39 -0.27
N LEU A 316 24.97 -30.20 -0.94
CA LEU A 316 23.49 -30.21 -0.76
C LEU A 316 23.07 -30.66 0.64
N ASN A 317 23.81 -31.57 1.28
CA ASN A 317 23.53 -32.02 2.62
C ASN A 317 23.76 -30.88 3.64
N GLU A 318 24.86 -30.17 3.48
CA GLU A 318 25.14 -28.99 4.32
C GLU A 318 24.13 -27.86 4.07
N ALA A 319 23.72 -27.65 2.81
CA ALA A 319 22.70 -26.69 2.46
C ALA A 319 21.35 -27.04 3.12
N GLN A 320 20.92 -28.30 3.05
CA GLN A 320 19.72 -28.78 3.73
C GLN A 320 19.81 -28.54 5.25
N LYS A 321 20.94 -28.90 5.87
CA LYS A 321 21.16 -28.69 7.28
C LYS A 321 21.07 -27.22 7.69
N VAL A 322 21.69 -26.32 6.93
CA VAL A 322 21.60 -24.86 7.17
C VAL A 322 20.16 -24.38 7.09
N LEU A 323 19.38 -24.82 6.08
CA LEU A 323 17.99 -24.45 5.93
C LEU A 323 17.12 -24.97 7.08
N ASP A 324 17.40 -26.19 7.60
CA ASP A 324 16.68 -26.80 8.72
C ASP A 324 17.02 -26.17 10.08
N GLU A 325 18.27 -25.71 10.23
CA GLU A 325 18.70 -24.97 11.42
C GLU A 325 18.04 -23.60 11.51
N ASP A 326 17.93 -22.89 10.37
CA ASP A 326 17.45 -21.51 10.34
C ASP A 326 15.92 -21.39 10.24
N HIS A 327 15.25 -22.42 9.70
CA HIS A 327 13.80 -22.36 9.40
C HIS A 327 13.06 -23.60 9.87
N TYR A 328 11.98 -23.41 10.61
CA TYR A 328 11.07 -24.49 10.98
C TYR A 328 10.02 -24.66 9.88
N GLY A 329 9.70 -25.91 9.54
CA GLY A 329 8.75 -26.23 8.46
C GLY A 329 9.26 -25.81 7.08
N LEU A 330 8.38 -25.29 6.24
CA LEU A 330 8.67 -24.84 4.86
C LEU A 330 9.28 -25.97 3.98
N ASN A 331 8.92 -27.23 4.20
CA ASN A 331 9.55 -28.38 3.55
C ASN A 331 9.51 -28.24 2.01
N LYS A 332 8.36 -27.95 1.42
CA LYS A 332 8.23 -27.74 -0.03
C LYS A 332 9.15 -26.65 -0.57
N VAL A 333 9.29 -25.54 0.18
CA VAL A 333 10.18 -24.43 -0.19
C VAL A 333 11.63 -24.87 -0.13
N LYS A 334 12.02 -25.57 0.93
CA LYS A 334 13.39 -26.11 1.09
C LYS A 334 13.74 -27.10 0.00
N ASP A 335 12.83 -28.04 -0.29
CA ASP A 335 13.04 -29.05 -1.33
C ASP A 335 13.25 -28.38 -2.70
N ARG A 336 12.43 -27.39 -3.06
CA ARG A 336 12.62 -26.62 -4.30
C ARG A 336 13.94 -25.86 -4.35
N ILE A 337 14.38 -25.28 -3.23
CA ILE A 337 15.70 -24.63 -3.15
C ILE A 337 16.81 -25.65 -3.35
N ILE A 338 16.72 -26.82 -2.72
CA ILE A 338 17.72 -27.90 -2.87
C ILE A 338 17.76 -28.45 -4.30
N GLU A 339 16.60 -28.68 -4.93
CA GLU A 339 16.49 -29.06 -6.35
C GLU A 339 17.20 -28.04 -7.24
N TYR A 340 16.94 -26.75 -7.02
CA TYR A 340 17.59 -25.68 -7.77
C TYR A 340 19.12 -25.66 -7.59
N LEU A 341 19.60 -25.83 -6.34
CA LEU A 341 21.04 -25.90 -6.04
C LEU A 341 21.67 -27.16 -6.64
N ALA A 342 20.95 -28.28 -6.72
CA ALA A 342 21.39 -29.52 -7.35
C ALA A 342 21.60 -29.33 -8.85
N VAL A 343 20.63 -28.73 -9.56
CA VAL A 343 20.78 -28.41 -10.99
C VAL A 343 21.99 -27.51 -11.23
N LYS A 344 22.16 -26.49 -10.38
CA LYS A 344 23.32 -25.59 -10.45
C LYS A 344 24.64 -26.33 -10.26
N GLN A 345 24.70 -27.28 -9.35
CA GLN A 345 25.88 -28.11 -9.13
C GLN A 345 26.20 -28.98 -10.35
N LEU A 346 25.19 -29.59 -10.97
CA LEU A 346 25.33 -30.46 -12.13
C LEU A 346 25.74 -29.70 -13.39
N THR A 347 25.16 -28.52 -13.61
CA THR A 347 25.43 -27.72 -14.84
C THR A 347 26.64 -26.83 -14.72
N ASN A 348 27.18 -26.62 -13.53
CA ASN A 348 28.20 -25.63 -13.20
C ASN A 348 27.94 -24.24 -13.80
N SER A 349 26.64 -23.90 -13.97
CA SER A 349 26.16 -22.70 -14.61
C SER A 349 25.08 -22.04 -13.76
N LEU A 350 25.05 -20.70 -13.77
CA LEU A 350 23.98 -19.88 -13.17
C LEU A 350 22.87 -19.56 -14.16
N LYS A 351 22.94 -20.07 -15.38
CA LYS A 351 21.90 -19.91 -16.39
C LYS A 351 20.70 -20.77 -16.01
N GLY A 352 19.80 -20.22 -15.23
CA GLY A 352 18.55 -20.83 -14.79
C GLY A 352 17.53 -19.75 -14.47
N PRO A 353 16.27 -20.09 -14.21
CA PRO A 353 15.24 -19.14 -13.81
C PRO A 353 15.64 -18.48 -12.48
N ILE A 354 15.15 -17.27 -12.26
CA ILE A 354 15.39 -16.50 -11.05
C ILE A 354 14.42 -16.99 -9.97
N LEU A 355 14.91 -17.27 -8.78
CA LEU A 355 14.02 -17.66 -7.68
C LEU A 355 13.18 -16.48 -7.23
N CYS A 356 11.84 -16.62 -7.29
CA CYS A 356 10.90 -15.64 -6.82
C CYS A 356 10.08 -16.20 -5.65
N PHE A 357 10.27 -15.64 -4.45
CA PHE A 357 9.52 -16.03 -3.25
C PHE A 357 8.27 -15.19 -3.12
N VAL A 358 7.10 -15.82 -3.31
CA VAL A 358 5.80 -15.16 -3.27
C VAL A 358 5.03 -15.60 -2.03
N GLY A 359 4.33 -14.67 -1.39
CA GLY A 359 3.44 -14.99 -0.27
C GLY A 359 3.30 -13.87 0.76
N PRO A 360 2.51 -14.10 1.82
CA PRO A 360 2.19 -13.09 2.82
C PRO A 360 3.43 -12.51 3.53
N PRO A 361 3.34 -11.30 4.08
CA PRO A 361 4.43 -10.71 4.84
C PRO A 361 4.72 -11.50 6.14
N GLY A 362 6.00 -11.59 6.50
CA GLY A 362 6.43 -12.25 7.74
C GLY A 362 6.54 -13.78 7.69
N THR A 363 6.42 -14.39 6.51
CA THR A 363 6.55 -15.85 6.30
C THR A 363 7.99 -16.33 6.08
N GLY A 364 8.98 -15.44 6.18
CA GLY A 364 10.39 -15.84 6.15
C GLY A 364 11.09 -15.70 4.79
N LYS A 365 10.46 -15.12 3.77
CA LYS A 365 11.03 -14.93 2.42
C LYS A 365 12.42 -14.29 2.42
N THR A 366 12.59 -13.19 3.13
CA THR A 366 13.88 -12.47 3.23
C THR A 366 14.91 -13.24 4.06
N SER A 367 14.48 -13.98 5.09
CA SER A 367 15.40 -14.75 5.94
C SER A 367 15.94 -15.99 5.22
N ILE A 368 15.11 -16.68 4.43
CA ILE A 368 15.55 -17.87 3.70
C ILE A 368 16.60 -17.53 2.61
N ALA A 369 16.47 -16.34 1.97
CA ALA A 369 17.47 -15.85 1.03
C ALA A 369 18.86 -15.67 1.70
N ARG A 370 18.86 -15.21 2.96
CA ARG A 370 20.10 -15.12 3.76
C ARG A 370 20.67 -16.50 4.10
N SER A 371 19.81 -17.46 4.39
CA SER A 371 20.25 -18.83 4.68
C SER A 371 20.79 -19.53 3.45
N ILE A 372 20.25 -19.27 2.26
CA ILE A 372 20.82 -19.72 0.98
C ILE A 372 22.23 -19.15 0.80
N ALA A 373 22.43 -17.85 1.07
CA ALA A 373 23.75 -17.23 0.98
C ALA A 373 24.74 -17.87 1.95
N ARG A 374 24.31 -18.19 3.18
CA ARG A 374 25.11 -18.90 4.18
C ARG A 374 25.46 -20.33 3.72
N ALA A 375 24.49 -21.04 3.18
CA ALA A 375 24.68 -22.41 2.66
C ALA A 375 25.67 -22.45 1.51
N MET A 376 25.62 -21.50 0.59
CA MET A 376 26.51 -21.37 -0.56
C MET A 376 27.87 -20.74 -0.22
N ASN A 377 28.09 -20.28 1.00
CA ASN A 377 29.26 -19.47 1.41
C ASN A 377 29.44 -18.19 0.59
N ARG A 378 28.33 -17.57 0.17
CA ARG A 378 28.34 -16.31 -0.57
C ARG A 378 27.99 -15.11 0.31
N LYS A 379 28.47 -13.94 -0.07
CA LYS A 379 28.02 -12.68 0.55
C LYS A 379 26.57 -12.42 0.20
N TYR A 380 25.83 -11.82 1.12
CA TYR A 380 24.42 -11.50 0.97
C TYR A 380 24.22 -9.99 0.87
N VAL A 381 23.47 -9.55 -0.13
CA VAL A 381 23.05 -8.17 -0.30
C VAL A 381 21.53 -8.13 -0.46
N ARG A 382 20.90 -7.12 0.12
CA ARG A 382 19.45 -6.86 -0.02
C ARG A 382 19.24 -5.46 -0.55
N VAL A 383 18.48 -5.34 -1.61
CA VAL A 383 17.98 -4.08 -2.16
C VAL A 383 16.46 -4.12 -2.14
N SER A 384 15.82 -3.12 -1.52
CA SER A 384 14.36 -2.99 -1.56
C SER A 384 13.96 -2.22 -2.80
N LEU A 385 13.00 -2.76 -3.56
CA LEU A 385 12.42 -2.14 -4.74
C LEU A 385 11.05 -1.50 -4.45
N GLY A 386 10.57 -1.62 -3.21
CA GLY A 386 9.31 -1.00 -2.79
C GLY A 386 9.36 0.52 -2.88
N GLY A 387 8.47 1.09 -3.70
CA GLY A 387 8.38 2.53 -3.93
C GLY A 387 9.31 3.09 -5.00
N VAL A 388 10.08 2.24 -5.69
CA VAL A 388 10.88 2.64 -6.87
C VAL A 388 9.94 2.97 -8.02
N ARG A 389 10.15 4.12 -8.64
CA ARG A 389 9.35 4.63 -9.76
C ARG A 389 10.18 5.03 -10.97
N ASP A 390 11.46 5.35 -10.75
CA ASP A 390 12.38 5.84 -11.77
C ASP A 390 13.41 4.75 -12.12
N GLU A 391 13.61 4.50 -13.40
CA GLU A 391 14.64 3.63 -13.93
C GLU A 391 16.04 4.01 -13.42
N ALA A 392 16.29 5.30 -13.24
CA ALA A 392 17.56 5.82 -12.77
C ALA A 392 17.90 5.36 -11.33
N GLU A 393 16.94 4.96 -10.52
CA GLU A 393 17.24 4.35 -9.22
C GLU A 393 17.92 2.98 -9.38
N ILE A 394 17.68 2.27 -10.46
CA ILE A 394 18.26 0.94 -10.75
C ILE A 394 19.58 1.09 -11.50
N ARG A 395 19.58 1.92 -12.57
CA ARG A 395 20.71 2.13 -13.50
C ARG A 395 21.60 3.32 -13.16
N GLY A 396 21.26 4.13 -12.16
CA GLY A 396 21.99 5.36 -11.84
C GLY A 396 21.65 6.53 -12.76
N HIS A 397 22.06 7.72 -12.36
CA HIS A 397 21.93 8.94 -13.15
C HIS A 397 23.23 9.22 -13.91
N ARG A 398 23.12 9.87 -15.07
CA ARG A 398 24.30 10.30 -15.82
C ARG A 398 25.16 11.25 -14.98
N ARG A 399 26.47 11.03 -14.95
CA ARG A 399 27.45 11.76 -14.12
C ARG A 399 27.63 13.26 -14.44
N THR A 400 26.92 13.77 -15.45
CA THR A 400 27.00 15.18 -15.86
C THR A 400 26.40 16.18 -14.85
N TYR A 401 25.65 15.70 -13.87
CA TYR A 401 25.01 16.55 -12.86
C TYR A 401 25.69 16.41 -11.49
N ILE A 402 25.83 17.52 -10.77
CA ILE A 402 26.38 17.50 -9.40
C ILE A 402 25.42 16.77 -8.46
N GLY A 403 25.96 15.83 -7.67
CA GLY A 403 25.18 15.04 -6.71
C GLY A 403 24.54 13.76 -7.26
N THR A 404 24.88 13.37 -8.49
CA THR A 404 24.43 12.11 -9.07
C THR A 404 25.05 10.89 -8.35
N LEU A 405 24.26 9.83 -8.24
CA LEU A 405 24.62 8.60 -7.55
C LEU A 405 24.52 7.41 -8.51
N PRO A 406 25.35 6.36 -8.31
CA PRO A 406 25.20 5.10 -9.02
C PRO A 406 23.87 4.43 -8.68
N GLY A 407 23.41 3.56 -9.57
CA GLY A 407 22.23 2.76 -9.37
C GLY A 407 22.33 1.83 -8.15
N ARG A 408 21.18 1.40 -7.65
CA ARG A 408 21.09 0.51 -6.50
C ARG A 408 21.78 -0.84 -6.72
N ILE A 409 21.86 -1.30 -7.96
CA ILE A 409 22.55 -2.56 -8.32
C ILE A 409 24.05 -2.43 -8.09
N LEU A 410 24.71 -1.43 -8.68
CA LEU A 410 26.15 -1.22 -8.47
C LEU A 410 26.48 -0.86 -7.02
N SER A 411 25.63 -0.06 -6.37
CA SER A 411 25.79 0.24 -4.94
C SER A 411 25.75 -1.04 -4.10
N GLY A 412 24.86 -1.97 -4.42
CA GLY A 412 24.79 -3.28 -3.79
C GLY A 412 26.01 -4.15 -4.08
N MET A 413 26.53 -4.14 -5.31
CA MET A 413 27.77 -4.86 -5.67
C MET A 413 29.00 -4.31 -4.93
N LYS A 414 29.10 -2.98 -4.80
CA LYS A 414 30.11 -2.33 -3.96
C LYS A 414 30.01 -2.79 -2.51
N GLN A 415 28.79 -2.84 -1.94
CA GLN A 415 28.57 -3.31 -0.56
C GLN A 415 28.93 -4.79 -0.38
N ALA A 416 28.65 -5.63 -1.37
CA ALA A 416 29.02 -7.05 -1.35
C ALA A 416 30.53 -7.24 -1.31
N GLY A 417 31.29 -6.43 -2.04
CA GLY A 417 32.73 -6.52 -2.20
C GLY A 417 33.21 -7.82 -2.88
N VAL A 418 32.29 -8.55 -3.53
CA VAL A 418 32.55 -9.77 -4.31
C VAL A 418 31.65 -9.80 -5.55
N LYS A 419 32.14 -10.45 -6.63
CA LYS A 419 31.45 -10.51 -7.92
C LYS A 419 30.27 -11.51 -7.92
N ASN A 420 30.28 -12.48 -7.02
CA ASN A 420 29.30 -13.57 -6.95
C ASN A 420 28.44 -13.57 -5.66
N PRO A 421 27.83 -12.44 -5.26
CA PRO A 421 26.95 -12.42 -4.10
C PRO A 421 25.63 -13.15 -4.36
N VAL A 422 24.90 -13.46 -3.29
CA VAL A 422 23.45 -13.65 -3.35
C VAL A 422 22.82 -12.29 -3.21
N PHE A 423 22.07 -11.89 -4.22
CA PHE A 423 21.48 -10.57 -4.32
C PHE A 423 19.94 -10.68 -4.22
N LEU A 424 19.38 -10.15 -3.17
CA LEU A 424 17.94 -10.14 -2.94
C LEU A 424 17.32 -8.82 -3.40
N LEU A 425 16.44 -8.89 -4.37
CA LEU A 425 15.56 -7.81 -4.80
C LEU A 425 14.21 -7.97 -4.07
N ASP A 426 14.01 -7.18 -3.03
CA ASP A 426 12.89 -7.33 -2.12
C ASP A 426 11.71 -6.42 -2.54
N GLU A 427 10.48 -6.95 -2.46
CA GLU A 427 9.23 -6.24 -2.77
C GLU A 427 9.11 -5.77 -4.25
N ILE A 428 9.40 -6.67 -5.19
CA ILE A 428 9.32 -6.39 -6.64
C ILE A 428 7.89 -6.05 -7.11
N ASP A 429 6.87 -6.54 -6.41
CA ASP A 429 5.45 -6.29 -6.66
C ASP A 429 4.98 -4.87 -6.29
N LYS A 430 5.85 -4.08 -5.64
CA LYS A 430 5.55 -2.71 -5.23
C LYS A 430 6.22 -1.63 -6.08
N MET A 431 6.84 -2.03 -7.17
CA MET A 431 7.32 -1.08 -8.18
C MET A 431 6.14 -0.55 -8.99
N THR A 432 6.20 0.71 -9.35
CA THR A 432 5.21 1.36 -10.21
C THR A 432 5.91 2.10 -11.33
N ALA A 433 5.44 1.93 -12.55
CA ALA A 433 5.87 2.78 -13.66
C ALA A 433 5.17 4.15 -13.55
N ASP A 434 5.90 5.23 -13.87
CA ASP A 434 5.32 6.55 -14.01
C ASP A 434 5.82 7.22 -15.31
N MET A 435 5.48 8.49 -15.52
CA MET A 435 5.90 9.26 -16.71
C MET A 435 7.44 9.46 -16.81
N ARG A 436 8.21 9.10 -15.80
CA ARG A 436 9.68 9.24 -15.74
C ARG A 436 10.45 8.01 -16.16
N GLY A 437 9.76 6.85 -16.28
CA GLY A 437 10.41 5.63 -16.72
C GLY A 437 9.72 4.36 -16.21
N ASP A 438 10.20 3.22 -16.70
CA ASP A 438 9.75 1.89 -16.28
C ASP A 438 10.91 1.12 -15.62
N PRO A 439 10.93 1.06 -14.27
CA PRO A 439 11.94 0.30 -13.53
C PRO A 439 11.98 -1.18 -13.91
N SER A 440 10.85 -1.74 -14.40
CA SER A 440 10.77 -3.15 -14.79
C SER A 440 11.64 -3.44 -16.01
N SER A 441 11.74 -2.50 -16.95
CA SER A 441 12.60 -2.62 -18.14
C SER A 441 14.08 -2.66 -17.75
N ALA A 442 14.50 -1.82 -16.78
CA ALA A 442 15.86 -1.87 -16.25
C ALA A 442 16.18 -3.21 -15.57
N LEU A 443 15.21 -3.76 -14.83
CA LEU A 443 15.38 -5.06 -14.17
C LEU A 443 15.44 -6.21 -15.17
N LEU A 444 14.78 -6.13 -16.30
CA LEU A 444 14.88 -7.17 -17.35
C LEU A 444 16.31 -7.31 -17.82
N GLU A 445 17.06 -6.22 -18.04
CA GLU A 445 18.47 -6.28 -18.41
C GLU A 445 19.36 -6.85 -17.29
N VAL A 446 19.11 -6.44 -16.04
CA VAL A 446 19.86 -6.93 -14.87
C VAL A 446 19.66 -8.43 -14.67
N LEU A 447 18.46 -8.91 -14.88
CA LEU A 447 18.04 -10.27 -14.57
C LEU A 447 18.19 -11.23 -15.76
N ASP A 448 18.33 -10.73 -16.99
CA ASP A 448 18.47 -11.56 -18.17
C ASP A 448 19.91 -12.15 -18.28
N PRO A 449 20.09 -13.47 -18.23
CA PRO A 449 21.42 -14.09 -18.34
C PRO A 449 22.13 -13.82 -19.66
N GLU A 450 21.40 -13.42 -20.72
CA GLU A 450 21.98 -13.10 -22.01
C GLU A 450 22.52 -11.66 -22.09
N GLN A 451 22.02 -10.75 -21.24
CA GLN A 451 22.35 -9.34 -21.25
C GLN A 451 23.18 -8.89 -20.03
N ASN A 452 22.99 -9.55 -18.88
CA ASN A 452 23.55 -9.11 -17.61
C ASN A 452 25.09 -9.17 -17.51
N HIS A 453 25.77 -9.84 -18.44
CA HIS A 453 27.22 -9.86 -18.50
C HIS A 453 27.83 -8.52 -18.96
N THR A 454 27.02 -7.66 -19.59
CA THR A 454 27.41 -6.34 -20.08
C THR A 454 26.54 -5.24 -19.48
N PHE A 455 26.04 -5.44 -18.24
CA PHE A 455 25.21 -4.44 -17.58
C PHE A 455 25.91 -3.08 -17.53
N SER A 456 25.23 -2.04 -17.97
CA SER A 456 25.75 -0.66 -17.99
C SER A 456 24.93 0.26 -17.09
N ASP A 457 25.57 0.72 -16.03
CA ASP A 457 25.04 1.77 -15.18
C ASP A 457 25.36 3.15 -15.79
N HIS A 458 24.40 4.06 -15.78
CA HIS A 458 24.56 5.40 -16.39
C HIS A 458 25.59 6.29 -15.69
N PHE A 459 25.88 6.02 -14.40
CA PHE A 459 26.95 6.74 -13.68
C PHE A 459 28.32 6.16 -14.02
N LEU A 460 28.43 4.82 -14.06
CA LEU A 460 29.69 4.15 -14.31
C LEU A 460 30.09 4.21 -15.80
N GLU A 461 29.12 4.06 -16.71
CA GLU A 461 29.31 4.03 -18.18
C GLU A 461 30.33 2.94 -18.65
N LEU A 462 30.63 1.98 -17.82
CA LEU A 462 31.47 0.82 -18.13
C LEU A 462 30.65 -0.45 -17.96
N PRO A 463 30.86 -1.46 -18.84
CA PRO A 463 30.18 -2.75 -18.69
C PRO A 463 30.64 -3.46 -17.43
N PHE A 464 29.67 -3.87 -16.59
CA PHE A 464 29.92 -4.64 -15.39
C PHE A 464 29.24 -6.00 -15.47
N ASP A 465 30.01 -7.08 -15.28
CA ASP A 465 29.51 -8.43 -15.42
C ASP A 465 28.77 -8.91 -14.17
N LEU A 466 27.44 -9.04 -14.28
CA LEU A 466 26.52 -9.54 -13.26
C LEU A 466 26.19 -11.04 -13.42
N SER A 467 26.78 -11.75 -14.39
CA SER A 467 26.45 -13.16 -14.72
C SER A 467 26.71 -14.15 -13.58
N LYS A 468 27.57 -13.81 -12.63
CA LYS A 468 27.89 -14.65 -11.46
C LYS A 468 27.06 -14.33 -10.21
N VAL A 469 26.19 -13.33 -10.29
CA VAL A 469 25.28 -12.98 -9.19
C VAL A 469 24.15 -14.02 -9.09
N PHE A 470 23.86 -14.45 -7.88
CA PHE A 470 22.72 -15.31 -7.61
C PHE A 470 21.51 -14.44 -7.24
N TRP A 471 20.59 -14.28 -8.18
CA TRP A 471 19.43 -13.43 -8.02
C TRP A 471 18.31 -14.15 -7.30
N ILE A 472 17.74 -13.49 -6.30
CA ILE A 472 16.52 -13.88 -5.62
C ILE A 472 15.60 -12.66 -5.60
N THR A 473 14.32 -12.85 -5.87
CA THR A 473 13.30 -11.81 -5.77
C THR A 473 12.26 -12.17 -4.72
N THR A 474 11.59 -11.18 -4.15
CA THR A 474 10.43 -11.42 -3.28
C THR A 474 9.24 -10.58 -3.72
N ALA A 475 8.05 -11.13 -3.55
CA ALA A 475 6.79 -10.46 -3.77
C ALA A 475 5.77 -10.86 -2.70
N ASN A 476 4.78 -10.01 -2.47
CA ASN A 476 3.63 -10.39 -1.65
C ASN A 476 2.46 -10.86 -2.52
N VAL A 477 2.29 -10.26 -3.70
CA VAL A 477 1.19 -10.51 -4.62
C VAL A 477 1.74 -10.75 -6.03
N LEU A 478 1.45 -11.92 -6.58
CA LEU A 478 1.97 -12.33 -7.90
C LEU A 478 1.42 -11.48 -9.04
N SER A 479 0.12 -11.12 -8.99
CA SER A 479 -0.56 -10.36 -10.05
C SER A 479 0.05 -8.98 -10.32
N ASN A 480 0.80 -8.44 -9.37
CA ASN A 480 1.42 -7.11 -9.48
C ASN A 480 2.82 -7.16 -10.12
N ILE A 481 3.32 -8.36 -10.43
CA ILE A 481 4.60 -8.51 -11.12
C ILE A 481 4.35 -8.43 -12.63
N PRO A 482 5.07 -7.58 -13.39
CA PRO A 482 4.97 -7.52 -14.84
C PRO A 482 5.26 -8.87 -15.48
N ARG A 483 4.41 -9.29 -16.45
CA ARG A 483 4.53 -10.58 -17.12
C ARG A 483 5.95 -10.89 -17.67
N PRO A 484 6.65 -9.95 -18.35
CA PRO A 484 7.98 -10.22 -18.87
C PRO A 484 9.02 -10.59 -17.80
N LEU A 485 8.86 -10.06 -16.58
CA LEU A 485 9.70 -10.46 -15.44
C LEU A 485 9.28 -11.83 -14.91
N MET A 486 7.98 -12.06 -14.80
CA MET A 486 7.42 -13.31 -14.29
C MET A 486 7.81 -14.53 -15.13
N ASP A 487 7.87 -14.37 -16.47
CA ASP A 487 8.28 -15.44 -17.41
C ASP A 487 9.73 -15.91 -17.20
N ARG A 488 10.58 -15.12 -16.53
CA ARG A 488 11.97 -15.43 -16.19
C ARG A 488 12.14 -15.97 -14.78
N MET A 489 11.05 -16.09 -14.01
CA MET A 489 11.07 -16.43 -12.59
C MET A 489 10.55 -17.82 -12.33
N GLU A 490 11.23 -18.54 -11.47
CA GLU A 490 10.69 -19.74 -10.81
C GLU A 490 10.01 -19.33 -9.52
N ILE A 491 8.67 -19.45 -9.51
CA ILE A 491 7.84 -19.03 -8.40
C ILE A 491 7.83 -20.10 -7.33
N ILE A 492 8.18 -19.70 -6.10
CA ILE A 492 8.12 -20.53 -4.90
C ILE A 492 7.15 -19.90 -3.92
N ASP A 493 6.02 -20.56 -3.70
CA ASP A 493 4.96 -20.03 -2.85
C ASP A 493 5.24 -20.26 -1.36
N PHE A 494 5.18 -19.17 -0.60
CA PHE A 494 5.23 -19.17 0.86
C PHE A 494 3.83 -19.08 1.41
N THR A 495 3.35 -20.15 2.01
CA THR A 495 2.04 -20.20 2.63
C THR A 495 2.05 -19.66 4.06
N SER A 496 0.85 -19.42 4.60
CA SER A 496 0.66 -19.05 6.01
C SER A 496 1.13 -20.15 6.96
N TYR A 497 1.67 -19.74 8.11
CA TYR A 497 1.99 -20.69 9.19
C TYR A 497 0.76 -21.06 10.01
N THR A 498 0.69 -22.32 10.41
CA THR A 498 -0.26 -22.79 11.42
C THR A 498 0.09 -22.24 12.80
N GLU A 499 -0.84 -22.34 13.76
CA GLU A 499 -0.58 -21.94 15.15
C GLU A 499 0.58 -22.75 15.75
N ASP A 500 0.63 -24.05 15.51
CA ASP A 500 1.71 -24.92 15.99
C ASP A 500 3.06 -24.57 15.40
N GLU A 501 3.12 -24.30 14.08
CA GLU A 501 4.34 -23.82 13.43
C GLU A 501 4.80 -22.49 14.03
N LYS A 502 3.87 -21.55 14.27
CA LYS A 502 4.19 -20.26 14.92
C LYS A 502 4.74 -20.43 16.32
N VAL A 503 4.19 -21.36 17.11
CA VAL A 503 4.70 -21.71 18.45
C VAL A 503 6.14 -22.24 18.35
N GLN A 504 6.41 -23.17 17.44
CA GLN A 504 7.74 -23.73 17.25
C GLN A 504 8.75 -22.68 16.75
N ILE A 505 8.35 -21.84 15.79
CA ILE A 505 9.17 -20.73 15.31
C ILE A 505 9.46 -19.76 16.47
N ALA A 506 8.45 -19.43 17.26
CA ALA A 506 8.64 -18.55 18.42
C ALA A 506 9.64 -19.12 19.42
N LYS A 507 9.53 -20.40 19.76
CA LYS A 507 10.43 -21.07 20.73
C LYS A 507 11.86 -21.16 20.23
N LYS A 508 12.04 -21.60 18.97
CA LYS A 508 13.38 -21.87 18.43
C LYS A 508 14.12 -20.59 18.05
N TYR A 509 13.40 -19.57 17.54
CA TYR A 509 14.06 -18.44 16.92
C TYR A 509 13.69 -17.08 17.53
N LEU A 510 12.38 -16.78 17.69
CA LEU A 510 11.98 -15.42 18.05
C LEU A 510 12.25 -15.09 19.53
N VAL A 511 11.93 -16.01 20.44
CA VAL A 511 12.16 -15.80 21.89
C VAL A 511 13.64 -15.66 22.21
N PRO A 512 14.55 -16.56 21.78
CA PRO A 512 15.97 -16.38 22.02
C PRO A 512 16.53 -15.09 21.41
N LYS A 513 16.11 -14.74 20.21
CA LYS A 513 16.48 -13.50 19.52
C LYS A 513 16.06 -12.28 20.33
N GLN A 514 14.78 -12.20 20.73
CA GLN A 514 14.23 -11.06 21.45
C GLN A 514 14.78 -10.92 22.86
N ILE A 515 15.08 -12.01 23.56
CA ILE A 515 15.78 -12.01 24.86
C ILE A 515 17.16 -11.38 24.69
N LYS A 516 17.93 -11.80 23.67
CA LYS A 516 19.28 -11.28 23.40
C LYS A 516 19.25 -9.80 23.00
N GLU A 517 18.37 -9.42 22.08
CA GLU A 517 18.25 -8.04 21.59
C GLU A 517 17.81 -7.04 22.68
N ASN A 518 17.04 -7.50 23.67
CA ASN A 518 16.62 -6.67 24.79
C ASN A 518 17.54 -6.80 26.04
N GLY A 519 18.70 -7.43 25.92
CA GLY A 519 19.71 -7.52 27.01
C GLY A 519 19.29 -8.38 28.19
N LEU A 520 18.32 -9.27 28.02
CA LEU A 520 17.83 -10.16 29.08
C LEU A 520 18.61 -11.49 29.11
N LYS A 521 18.62 -12.14 30.26
CA LYS A 521 19.06 -13.54 30.39
C LYS A 521 17.88 -14.48 30.16
N ALA A 522 18.13 -15.68 29.62
CA ALA A 522 17.09 -16.68 29.35
C ALA A 522 16.28 -17.08 30.61
N SER A 523 16.87 -16.95 31.82
CA SER A 523 16.19 -17.17 33.09
C SER A 523 15.17 -16.08 33.45
N GLN A 524 15.31 -14.88 32.90
CA GLN A 524 14.52 -13.70 33.23
C GLN A 524 13.23 -13.55 32.40
N ALA A 525 13.13 -14.24 31.24
CA ALA A 525 11.94 -14.21 30.39
C ALA A 525 11.64 -15.62 29.86
N LYS A 526 10.80 -16.36 30.57
CA LYS A 526 10.38 -17.72 30.16
C LYS A 526 8.99 -17.68 29.55
N PHE A 527 8.88 -18.20 28.33
CA PHE A 527 7.62 -18.32 27.59
C PHE A 527 7.22 -19.79 27.49
N SER A 528 6.08 -20.17 28.08
CA SER A 528 5.48 -21.49 27.90
C SER A 528 4.68 -21.55 26.58
N ASP A 529 4.40 -22.75 26.08
CA ASP A 529 3.57 -22.96 24.90
C ASP A 529 2.19 -22.33 25.05
N ALA A 530 1.58 -22.44 26.23
CA ALA A 530 0.28 -21.83 26.53
C ALA A 530 0.33 -20.29 26.42
N VAL A 531 1.42 -19.66 26.85
CA VAL A 531 1.62 -18.21 26.71
C VAL A 531 1.79 -17.84 25.24
N LEU A 532 2.61 -18.55 24.47
CA LEU A 532 2.82 -18.30 23.05
C LEU A 532 1.52 -18.47 22.26
N ARG A 533 0.75 -19.54 22.53
CA ARG A 533 -0.58 -19.75 21.91
C ARG A 533 -1.52 -18.59 22.25
N ARG A 534 -1.53 -18.14 23.51
CA ARG A 534 -2.36 -16.98 23.91
C ARG A 534 -1.93 -15.68 23.22
N ILE A 535 -0.62 -15.45 23.02
CA ILE A 535 -0.14 -14.29 22.25
C ILE A 535 -0.58 -14.41 20.79
N ILE A 536 -0.44 -15.59 20.17
CA ILE A 536 -0.81 -15.83 18.79
C ILE A 536 -2.30 -15.59 18.58
N SER A 537 -3.16 -16.22 19.37
CA SER A 537 -4.62 -16.14 19.21
C SER A 537 -5.23 -14.81 19.66
N GLY A 538 -4.71 -14.21 20.76
CA GLY A 538 -5.34 -13.04 21.36
C GLY A 538 -4.73 -11.69 20.98
N TYR A 539 -3.49 -11.65 20.47
CA TYR A 539 -2.79 -10.39 20.21
C TYR A 539 -2.24 -10.25 18.79
N THR A 540 -2.24 -11.35 18.01
CA THR A 540 -1.77 -11.32 16.62
C THR A 540 -2.80 -11.94 15.68
N ARG A 541 -3.06 -11.26 14.56
CA ARG A 541 -3.86 -11.80 13.45
C ARG A 541 -3.04 -11.56 12.18
N GLU A 542 -2.26 -12.57 11.80
CA GLU A 542 -1.32 -12.49 10.69
C GLU A 542 -0.98 -13.87 10.11
N SER A 543 -0.66 -13.94 8.82
CA SER A 543 -0.20 -15.17 8.15
C SER A 543 1.19 -15.59 8.60
N GLY A 544 2.08 -14.63 8.83
CA GLY A 544 3.47 -14.85 9.27
C GLY A 544 3.67 -14.75 10.78
N VAL A 545 4.86 -14.30 11.17
CA VAL A 545 5.30 -14.18 12.58
C VAL A 545 5.85 -12.79 12.95
N ARG A 546 5.65 -11.77 12.09
CA ARG A 546 6.23 -10.43 12.31
C ARG A 546 5.61 -9.69 13.48
N ARG A 547 4.28 -9.78 13.65
CA ARG A 547 3.58 -9.20 14.82
C ARG A 547 3.88 -10.01 16.07
N LEU A 548 3.96 -11.33 15.97
CA LEU A 548 4.33 -12.22 17.06
C LEU A 548 5.70 -11.85 17.61
N GLU A 549 6.70 -11.65 16.76
CA GLU A 549 8.02 -11.18 17.15
C GLU A 549 7.95 -9.83 17.89
N LYS A 550 7.16 -8.89 17.35
CA LYS A 550 6.94 -7.58 17.99
C LYS A 550 6.29 -7.69 19.37
N MET A 551 5.32 -8.59 19.54
CA MET A 551 4.65 -8.82 20.83
C MET A 551 5.61 -9.44 21.85
N ILE A 552 6.38 -10.46 21.45
CA ILE A 552 7.43 -11.07 22.27
C ILE A 552 8.44 -9.99 22.71
N GLY A 553 8.92 -9.16 21.77
CA GLY A 553 9.82 -8.05 22.07
C GLY A 553 9.21 -7.02 23.04
N THR A 554 7.91 -6.75 22.93
CA THR A 554 7.21 -5.85 23.88
C THR A 554 7.19 -6.43 25.28
N VAL A 555 6.92 -7.74 25.41
CA VAL A 555 6.99 -8.43 26.71
C VAL A 555 8.41 -8.36 27.29
N CYS A 556 9.43 -8.65 26.48
CA CYS A 556 10.83 -8.56 26.91
C CYS A 556 11.21 -7.15 27.38
N ARG A 557 10.83 -6.10 26.66
CA ARG A 557 11.08 -4.70 27.06
C ARG A 557 10.41 -4.34 28.38
N ARG A 558 9.17 -4.77 28.60
CA ARG A 558 8.45 -4.51 29.85
C ARG A 558 9.07 -5.23 31.03
N ILE A 559 9.52 -6.46 30.84
CA ILE A 559 10.30 -7.19 31.85
C ILE A 559 11.61 -6.46 32.13
N GLY A 560 12.33 -6.02 31.09
CA GLY A 560 13.58 -5.26 31.25
C GLY A 560 13.39 -3.95 32.02
N LYS A 561 12.32 -3.19 31.72
CA LYS A 561 11.95 -1.98 32.46
C LYS A 561 11.72 -2.30 33.93
N SER A 562 10.93 -3.32 34.21
CA SER A 562 10.58 -3.69 35.61
C SER A 562 11.77 -4.15 36.39
N LEU A 563 12.71 -4.89 35.81
CA LEU A 563 13.97 -5.29 36.44
C LEU A 563 14.84 -4.09 36.85
N LEU A 564 14.82 -3.01 36.05
CA LEU A 564 15.61 -1.79 36.34
C LEU A 564 14.93 -0.86 37.32
N MET A 565 13.59 -0.88 37.40
CA MET A 565 12.82 -0.03 38.31
C MET A 565 12.50 -0.72 39.64
N ASN A 566 12.97 -1.95 39.86
CA ASN A 566 12.67 -2.80 41.02
C ASN A 566 11.16 -3.01 41.28
N ASP A 567 10.35 -2.94 40.18
CA ASP A 567 8.93 -3.25 40.25
C ASP A 567 8.73 -4.78 40.37
N GLU A 568 7.75 -5.21 41.17
CA GLU A 568 7.37 -6.63 41.31
C GLU A 568 6.68 -7.15 40.02
N VAL A 569 7.44 -7.35 38.95
CA VAL A 569 6.92 -8.11 37.79
C VAL A 569 7.47 -9.53 37.86
N PRO A 570 6.60 -10.53 37.81
CA PRO A 570 7.05 -11.93 37.85
C PRO A 570 7.95 -12.23 36.65
N LEU A 571 9.15 -12.77 36.92
CA LEU A 571 10.13 -13.23 35.93
C LEU A 571 9.60 -14.33 35.00
N SER A 572 8.45 -14.91 35.30
CA SER A 572 7.76 -15.88 34.44
C SER A 572 6.54 -15.26 33.78
N VAL A 573 6.52 -15.28 32.44
CA VAL A 573 5.35 -14.88 31.68
C VAL A 573 4.29 -15.96 31.81
N SER A 574 3.12 -15.60 32.32
CA SER A 574 1.97 -16.49 32.47
C SER A 574 0.77 -15.94 31.69
N VAL A 575 -0.19 -16.80 31.36
CA VAL A 575 -1.43 -16.36 30.68
C VAL A 575 -2.17 -15.31 31.52
N LYS A 576 -2.13 -15.41 32.86
CA LYS A 576 -2.81 -14.48 33.78
C LYS A 576 -2.19 -13.08 33.82
N ASN A 577 -0.85 -12.97 33.63
CA ASN A 577 -0.17 -11.66 33.67
C ASN A 577 0.03 -11.06 32.27
N LEU A 578 -0.39 -11.76 31.21
CA LEU A 578 -0.18 -11.33 29.83
C LEU A 578 -0.90 -10.00 29.53
N GLU A 579 -2.10 -9.82 30.08
CA GLU A 579 -2.86 -8.56 29.91
C GLU A 579 -2.18 -7.37 30.59
N LYS A 580 -1.48 -7.58 31.69
CA LYS A 580 -0.65 -6.54 32.32
C LYS A 580 0.54 -6.15 31.43
N LEU A 581 1.08 -7.15 30.67
CA LEU A 581 2.25 -6.97 29.81
C LEU A 581 1.92 -6.50 28.40
N LEU A 582 0.75 -6.81 27.83
CA LEU A 582 0.38 -6.48 26.45
C LEU A 582 -0.85 -5.57 26.33
N GLY A 583 -1.56 -5.35 27.44
CA GLY A 583 -2.86 -4.69 27.47
C GLY A 583 -4.01 -5.68 27.24
N PRO A 584 -5.25 -5.21 27.13
CA PRO A 584 -6.41 -6.08 26.91
C PRO A 584 -6.25 -6.90 25.63
N VAL A 585 -6.88 -8.07 25.63
CA VAL A 585 -6.91 -8.96 24.47
C VAL A 585 -7.51 -8.22 23.27
N LYS A 586 -6.81 -8.25 22.14
CA LYS A 586 -7.21 -7.51 20.94
C LYS A 586 -8.15 -8.29 20.02
N PHE A 587 -7.99 -9.60 19.99
CA PHE A 587 -8.77 -10.48 19.15
C PHE A 587 -9.46 -11.50 20.03
N LEU A 588 -10.78 -11.46 20.03
CA LEU A 588 -11.58 -12.53 20.64
C LEU A 588 -11.50 -13.76 19.72
N PRO A 589 -11.59 -14.97 20.26
CA PRO A 589 -11.71 -16.16 19.44
C PRO A 589 -12.90 -16.02 18.49
N ASP A 590 -12.74 -16.43 17.24
CA ASP A 590 -13.85 -16.56 16.32
C ASP A 590 -14.82 -17.58 16.95
N THR A 591 -15.92 -17.11 17.52
CA THR A 591 -16.94 -17.97 18.12
C THR A 591 -17.96 -18.28 17.06
N VAL A 592 -17.98 -19.53 16.62
CA VAL A 592 -19.11 -20.07 15.84
C VAL A 592 -20.32 -20.18 16.78
N HIS A 593 -21.52 -19.92 16.27
CA HIS A 593 -22.77 -20.16 17.01
C HIS A 593 -22.76 -21.57 17.59
N LYS A 594 -23.35 -21.73 18.78
CA LYS A 594 -23.40 -23.03 19.48
C LYS A 594 -24.64 -23.82 19.13
N ASP A 595 -25.63 -23.17 18.56
CA ASP A 595 -26.93 -23.72 18.25
C ASP A 595 -27.18 -23.74 16.74
N ASP A 596 -27.99 -24.69 16.28
CA ASP A 596 -28.41 -24.79 14.89
C ASP A 596 -29.48 -23.71 14.63
N GLU A 597 -29.23 -22.79 13.73
CA GLU A 597 -30.10 -21.65 13.48
C GLU A 597 -30.58 -21.58 12.03
N VAL A 598 -31.77 -20.96 11.84
CA VAL A 598 -32.34 -20.73 10.50
C VAL A 598 -31.72 -19.50 9.88
N GLY A 599 -31.23 -19.66 8.65
CA GLY A 599 -30.68 -18.53 7.88
C GLY A 599 -29.23 -18.14 8.21
N ILE A 600 -28.59 -18.79 9.17
CA ILE A 600 -27.19 -18.54 9.54
C ILE A 600 -26.29 -19.67 9.06
N VAL A 601 -25.26 -19.33 8.29
CA VAL A 601 -24.32 -20.32 7.72
C VAL A 601 -22.88 -19.85 7.92
N THR A 602 -22.03 -20.78 8.34
CA THR A 602 -20.61 -20.53 8.49
C THR A 602 -19.90 -20.75 7.15
N GLY A 603 -19.39 -19.67 6.57
CA GLY A 603 -18.52 -19.67 5.39
C GLY A 603 -17.05 -19.59 5.77
N MET A 604 -16.18 -19.76 4.79
CA MET A 604 -14.74 -19.65 4.95
C MET A 604 -14.16 -18.71 3.91
N ALA A 605 -13.39 -17.71 4.35
CA ALA A 605 -12.70 -16.76 3.50
C ALA A 605 -11.19 -16.86 3.67
N TRP A 606 -10.50 -16.37 2.66
CA TRP A 606 -9.06 -16.15 2.68
C TRP A 606 -8.77 -14.66 2.54
N THR A 607 -7.86 -14.15 3.36
CA THR A 607 -7.41 -12.77 3.34
C THR A 607 -5.89 -12.71 3.35
N GLN A 608 -5.30 -11.55 3.09
CA GLN A 608 -3.85 -11.36 3.16
C GLN A 608 -3.26 -11.65 4.56
N VAL A 609 -4.10 -11.66 5.59
CA VAL A 609 -3.68 -11.96 6.97
C VAL A 609 -3.94 -13.41 7.38
N GLY A 610 -4.51 -14.23 6.51
CA GLY A 610 -4.79 -15.65 6.73
C GLY A 610 -6.23 -16.03 6.43
N GLY A 611 -6.63 -17.25 6.80
CA GLY A 611 -8.01 -17.70 6.71
C GLY A 611 -8.88 -17.13 7.83
N GLU A 612 -10.14 -16.90 7.52
CA GLU A 612 -11.18 -16.42 8.44
C GLU A 612 -12.46 -17.20 8.25
N VAL A 613 -13.24 -17.30 9.32
CA VAL A 613 -14.61 -17.83 9.28
C VAL A 613 -15.54 -16.63 9.13
N LEU A 614 -16.48 -16.72 8.19
CA LEU A 614 -17.45 -15.66 7.94
C LEU A 614 -18.86 -16.21 8.17
N GLU A 615 -19.60 -15.54 9.02
CA GLU A 615 -21.03 -15.80 9.13
C GLU A 615 -21.77 -15.14 7.97
N THR A 616 -22.72 -15.86 7.41
CA THR A 616 -23.63 -15.36 6.40
C THR A 616 -25.04 -15.50 6.91
N GLU A 617 -25.72 -14.38 7.09
CA GLU A 617 -27.09 -14.32 7.56
C GLU A 617 -28.02 -14.11 6.38
N ALA A 618 -29.13 -14.84 6.31
CA ALA A 618 -30.19 -14.62 5.35
C ALA A 618 -31.55 -14.58 6.03
N VAL A 619 -32.35 -13.60 5.68
CA VAL A 619 -33.71 -13.46 6.19
C VAL A 619 -34.69 -13.35 5.02
N ALA A 620 -35.79 -14.08 5.10
CA ALA A 620 -36.88 -14.04 4.15
C ALA A 620 -38.10 -13.33 4.78
N VAL A 621 -38.52 -12.24 4.20
CA VAL A 621 -39.69 -11.44 4.68
C VAL A 621 -40.72 -11.29 3.58
N LYS A 622 -42.01 -11.08 3.95
CA LYS A 622 -43.03 -10.80 2.96
C LYS A 622 -42.71 -9.50 2.22
N GLY A 623 -42.68 -9.55 0.89
CA GLY A 623 -42.25 -8.41 0.09
C GLY A 623 -42.70 -8.50 -1.36
N ARG A 624 -41.84 -8.00 -2.26
CA ARG A 624 -42.11 -7.89 -3.71
C ARG A 624 -41.03 -8.54 -4.56
N GLY A 625 -40.23 -9.44 -3.99
CA GLY A 625 -39.16 -10.15 -4.68
C GLY A 625 -37.85 -9.41 -4.75
N ARG A 626 -37.57 -8.50 -3.82
CA ARG A 626 -36.30 -7.76 -3.78
C ARG A 626 -35.20 -8.61 -3.14
N LEU A 627 -34.01 -8.56 -3.73
CA LEU A 627 -32.78 -9.08 -3.13
C LEU A 627 -31.98 -7.89 -2.56
N MET A 628 -31.79 -7.88 -1.25
CA MET A 628 -30.97 -6.89 -0.54
C MET A 628 -29.68 -7.53 -0.09
N LEU A 629 -28.55 -6.91 -0.38
CA LEU A 629 -27.22 -7.41 -0.05
C LEU A 629 -26.49 -6.33 0.76
N THR A 630 -26.05 -6.69 1.97
CA THR A 630 -25.33 -5.76 2.87
C THR A 630 -24.07 -6.42 3.43
N GLY A 631 -23.09 -5.61 3.89
CA GLY A 631 -21.79 -6.08 4.41
C GLY A 631 -20.60 -5.73 3.51
N GLN A 632 -20.69 -4.68 2.69
CA GLN A 632 -19.66 -4.22 1.74
C GLN A 632 -19.21 -5.32 0.78
N LEU A 633 -20.18 -5.93 0.10
CA LEU A 633 -19.95 -6.97 -0.89
C LEU A 633 -19.49 -6.37 -2.22
N GLY A 634 -18.39 -6.87 -2.78
CA GLY A 634 -17.92 -6.53 -4.12
C GLY A 634 -18.82 -7.11 -5.21
N SER A 635 -18.53 -6.77 -6.48
CA SER A 635 -19.34 -7.16 -7.65
C SER A 635 -19.44 -8.66 -7.81
N VAL A 636 -18.31 -9.39 -7.68
CA VAL A 636 -18.26 -10.85 -7.87
C VAL A 636 -19.11 -11.58 -6.81
N MET A 637 -19.09 -11.10 -5.58
CA MET A 637 -19.89 -11.68 -4.50
C MET A 637 -21.39 -11.42 -4.67
N LYS A 638 -21.77 -10.26 -5.21
CA LYS A 638 -23.16 -9.94 -5.56
C LYS A 638 -23.68 -10.84 -6.67
N GLU A 639 -22.91 -11.02 -7.75
CA GLU A 639 -23.24 -11.96 -8.83
C GLU A 639 -23.38 -13.39 -8.32
N SER A 640 -22.53 -13.81 -7.38
CA SER A 640 -22.60 -15.13 -6.75
C SER A 640 -23.88 -15.32 -5.93
N ALA A 641 -24.36 -14.27 -5.23
CA ALA A 641 -25.64 -14.29 -4.53
C ALA A 641 -26.82 -14.41 -5.51
N GLU A 642 -26.81 -13.68 -6.62
CA GLU A 642 -27.82 -13.74 -7.67
C GLU A 642 -27.87 -15.13 -8.34
N ALA A 643 -26.68 -15.73 -8.59
CA ALA A 643 -26.60 -17.10 -9.08
C ALA A 643 -27.23 -18.12 -8.11
N GLY A 644 -26.98 -17.94 -6.80
CA GLY A 644 -27.60 -18.75 -5.75
C GLY A 644 -29.12 -18.63 -5.73
N VAL A 645 -29.66 -17.40 -5.82
CA VAL A 645 -31.11 -17.18 -5.90
C VAL A 645 -31.69 -17.82 -7.14
N THR A 646 -31.03 -17.70 -8.29
CA THR A 646 -31.48 -18.29 -9.57
C THR A 646 -31.53 -19.82 -9.48
N TYR A 647 -30.51 -20.45 -8.89
CA TYR A 647 -30.50 -21.88 -8.60
C TYR A 647 -31.68 -22.30 -7.73
N ILE A 648 -31.95 -21.60 -6.60
CA ILE A 648 -33.05 -21.93 -5.70
C ILE A 648 -34.38 -21.79 -6.41
N ARG A 649 -34.58 -20.78 -7.24
CA ARG A 649 -35.80 -20.62 -8.07
C ARG A 649 -36.01 -21.82 -9.01
N SER A 650 -34.93 -22.30 -9.64
CA SER A 650 -35.02 -23.49 -10.52
C SER A 650 -35.35 -24.78 -9.78
N ARG A 651 -35.19 -24.81 -8.45
CA ARG A 651 -35.42 -25.99 -7.59
C ARG A 651 -36.58 -25.78 -6.61
N ALA A 652 -37.41 -24.76 -6.83
CA ALA A 652 -38.48 -24.39 -5.90
C ALA A 652 -39.40 -25.56 -5.51
N GLU A 653 -39.85 -26.34 -6.50
CA GLU A 653 -40.70 -27.50 -6.28
C GLU A 653 -40.00 -28.56 -5.40
N ALA A 654 -38.74 -28.92 -5.72
CA ALA A 654 -37.95 -29.89 -4.97
C ALA A 654 -37.66 -29.43 -3.52
N LEU A 655 -37.60 -28.14 -3.29
CA LEU A 655 -37.40 -27.55 -1.96
C LEU A 655 -38.71 -27.32 -1.19
N GLY A 656 -39.89 -27.62 -1.81
CA GLY A 656 -41.20 -27.41 -1.21
C GLY A 656 -41.60 -25.92 -1.12
N LEU A 657 -41.04 -25.08 -1.97
CA LEU A 657 -41.36 -23.62 -2.03
C LEU A 657 -42.49 -23.38 -3.02
N ALA A 658 -43.31 -22.34 -2.76
CA ALA A 658 -44.33 -21.91 -3.70
C ALA A 658 -43.69 -21.43 -5.02
N GLU A 659 -44.31 -21.72 -6.17
CA GLU A 659 -43.79 -21.34 -7.49
C GLU A 659 -43.55 -19.82 -7.62
N ASP A 660 -44.35 -19.01 -6.91
CA ASP A 660 -44.35 -17.57 -6.93
C ASP A 660 -43.62 -16.91 -5.73
N PHE A 661 -42.88 -17.72 -4.93
CA PHE A 661 -42.19 -17.18 -3.74
C PHE A 661 -41.32 -15.96 -4.04
N TYR A 662 -40.66 -15.95 -5.20
CA TYR A 662 -39.75 -14.89 -5.64
C TYR A 662 -40.46 -13.56 -5.96
N THR A 663 -41.80 -13.52 -6.07
CA THR A 663 -42.57 -12.29 -6.25
C THR A 663 -43.21 -11.81 -4.96
N LYS A 664 -43.24 -12.63 -3.90
CA LYS A 664 -43.93 -12.38 -2.64
C LYS A 664 -43.01 -12.32 -1.42
N THR A 665 -41.71 -12.62 -1.64
CA THR A 665 -40.72 -12.69 -0.55
C THR A 665 -39.53 -11.86 -0.90
N ASP A 666 -39.20 -10.86 -0.08
CA ASP A 666 -37.94 -10.15 -0.13
C ASP A 666 -36.88 -10.96 0.63
N LEU A 667 -35.67 -11.03 0.06
CA LEU A 667 -34.54 -11.71 0.64
C LEU A 667 -33.49 -10.67 1.04
N HIS A 668 -33.02 -10.74 2.28
CA HIS A 668 -31.92 -9.92 2.74
C HIS A 668 -30.77 -10.83 3.18
N ILE A 669 -29.64 -10.66 2.54
CA ILE A 669 -28.38 -11.35 2.91
C ILE A 669 -27.45 -10.31 3.54
N HIS A 670 -26.93 -10.64 4.71
CA HIS A 670 -25.99 -9.84 5.45
C HIS A 670 -24.73 -10.65 5.77
N LEU A 671 -23.57 -10.07 5.47
CA LEU A 671 -22.28 -10.58 5.96
C LEU A 671 -21.76 -9.59 7.00
N PRO A 672 -21.74 -9.95 8.29
CA PRO A 672 -21.24 -9.10 9.37
C PRO A 672 -19.81 -8.58 9.11
N GLU A 673 -19.34 -7.64 9.96
CA GLU A 673 -18.07 -6.94 9.81
C GLU A 673 -18.01 -6.02 8.58
N GLY A 674 -19.00 -5.14 8.42
CA GLY A 674 -19.13 -4.20 7.31
C GLY A 674 -17.99 -3.18 7.15
N ALA A 675 -17.01 -3.14 8.06
CA ALA A 675 -15.81 -2.30 7.92
C ALA A 675 -14.77 -2.88 6.94
N ILE A 676 -14.89 -4.17 6.57
CA ILE A 676 -13.94 -4.88 5.70
C ILE A 676 -14.62 -5.21 4.38
N PRO A 677 -14.17 -4.67 3.24
CA PRO A 677 -14.67 -5.07 1.93
C PRO A 677 -14.46 -6.56 1.68
N LYS A 678 -15.50 -7.23 1.16
CA LYS A 678 -15.48 -8.66 0.86
C LYS A 678 -15.82 -8.87 -0.60
N ASP A 679 -14.99 -9.59 -1.33
CA ASP A 679 -15.26 -9.95 -2.73
C ASP A 679 -14.73 -11.36 -3.05
N GLY A 680 -15.40 -12.02 -3.99
CA GLY A 680 -15.00 -13.31 -4.50
C GLY A 680 -16.16 -14.31 -4.63
N PRO A 681 -16.04 -15.31 -5.53
CA PRO A 681 -17.11 -16.26 -5.81
C PRO A 681 -17.24 -17.37 -4.76
N SER A 682 -16.27 -17.50 -3.84
CA SER A 682 -16.14 -18.66 -2.93
C SER A 682 -17.21 -18.76 -1.84
N ALA A 683 -18.04 -17.72 -1.65
CA ALA A 683 -19.18 -17.72 -0.74
C ALA A 683 -20.50 -18.21 -1.39
N GLY A 684 -20.47 -18.62 -2.66
CA GLY A 684 -21.67 -18.98 -3.42
C GLY A 684 -22.52 -20.07 -2.76
N ILE A 685 -21.92 -21.19 -2.39
CA ILE A 685 -22.65 -22.26 -1.71
C ILE A 685 -23.12 -21.86 -0.30
N THR A 686 -22.37 -20.99 0.39
CA THR A 686 -22.71 -20.47 1.70
C THR A 686 -23.97 -19.61 1.63
N MET A 687 -24.01 -18.64 0.70
CA MET A 687 -25.16 -17.76 0.49
C MET A 687 -26.39 -18.55 0.03
N ALA A 688 -26.22 -19.48 -0.92
CA ALA A 688 -27.30 -20.32 -1.38
C ALA A 688 -27.88 -21.22 -0.26
N THR A 689 -27.04 -21.72 0.65
CA THR A 689 -27.49 -22.48 1.81
C THR A 689 -28.27 -21.62 2.79
N ALA A 690 -27.77 -20.39 3.09
CA ALA A 690 -28.44 -19.43 3.97
C ALA A 690 -29.83 -19.04 3.45
N ILE A 691 -29.92 -18.73 2.15
CA ILE A 691 -31.19 -18.40 1.50
C ILE A 691 -32.16 -19.59 1.55
N THR A 692 -31.66 -20.80 1.22
CA THR A 692 -32.51 -22.02 1.26
C THR A 692 -33.02 -22.30 2.67
N SER A 693 -32.17 -22.15 3.67
CA SER A 693 -32.55 -22.28 5.08
C SER A 693 -33.62 -21.26 5.47
N ALA A 694 -33.42 -19.96 5.15
CA ALA A 694 -34.38 -18.91 5.44
C ALA A 694 -35.74 -19.12 4.77
N LEU A 695 -35.76 -19.61 3.52
CA LEU A 695 -37.00 -19.88 2.77
C LEU A 695 -37.73 -21.12 3.23
N THR A 696 -37.01 -22.18 3.60
CA THR A 696 -37.60 -23.47 4.01
C THR A 696 -37.85 -23.56 5.52
N GLY A 697 -37.35 -22.62 6.32
CA GLY A 697 -37.40 -22.67 7.78
C GLY A 697 -36.58 -23.78 8.44
N LYS A 698 -35.68 -24.42 7.69
CA LYS A 698 -34.81 -25.50 8.20
C LYS A 698 -33.53 -24.89 8.76
N ALA A 699 -33.20 -25.26 10.01
CA ALA A 699 -31.95 -24.79 10.62
C ALA A 699 -30.72 -25.35 9.92
N VAL A 700 -29.65 -24.60 9.92
CA VAL A 700 -28.33 -25.00 9.46
C VAL A 700 -27.49 -25.48 10.65
N ARG A 701 -26.75 -26.52 10.45
CA ARG A 701 -25.88 -27.08 11.49
C ARG A 701 -24.75 -26.13 11.81
N HIS A 702 -24.60 -25.80 13.08
CA HIS A 702 -23.55 -24.89 13.60
C HIS A 702 -22.14 -25.49 13.47
N ASP A 703 -21.99 -26.82 13.48
CA ASP A 703 -20.70 -27.53 13.40
C ASP A 703 -20.16 -27.69 11.96
N VAL A 704 -20.85 -27.11 10.97
CA VAL A 704 -20.53 -27.24 9.54
C VAL A 704 -20.06 -25.89 8.99
N ALA A 705 -18.89 -25.88 8.34
CA ALA A 705 -18.45 -24.76 7.49
C ALA A 705 -18.34 -25.18 6.03
N MET A 706 -18.42 -24.22 5.12
CA MET A 706 -18.37 -24.51 3.70
C MET A 706 -17.70 -23.40 2.88
N THR A 707 -17.16 -23.77 1.72
CA THR A 707 -16.69 -22.84 0.70
C THR A 707 -16.82 -23.48 -0.67
N GLY A 708 -17.19 -22.70 -1.67
CA GLY A 708 -17.35 -23.15 -3.06
C GLY A 708 -18.06 -22.11 -3.89
N GLU A 709 -17.74 -22.05 -5.16
CA GLU A 709 -18.46 -21.25 -6.14
C GLU A 709 -19.69 -22.06 -6.63
N ILE A 710 -20.79 -21.38 -6.87
CA ILE A 710 -22.03 -22.00 -7.36
C ILE A 710 -22.31 -21.56 -8.79
N THR A 711 -22.71 -22.48 -9.65
CA THR A 711 -23.26 -22.17 -10.98
C THR A 711 -24.78 -22.09 -10.95
N LEU A 712 -25.38 -21.50 -11.99
CA LEU A 712 -26.84 -21.42 -12.14
C LEU A 712 -27.56 -22.80 -12.11
N ARG A 713 -26.83 -23.88 -12.41
CA ARG A 713 -27.34 -25.26 -12.38
C ARG A 713 -27.05 -25.99 -11.07
N GLY A 714 -26.41 -25.32 -10.11
CA GLY A 714 -26.07 -25.90 -8.81
C GLY A 714 -24.76 -26.69 -8.78
N THR A 715 -23.97 -26.70 -9.86
CA THR A 715 -22.62 -27.30 -9.84
C THR A 715 -21.73 -26.51 -8.92
N VAL A 716 -20.96 -27.19 -8.08
CA VAL A 716 -20.00 -26.57 -7.15
C VAL A 716 -18.61 -26.59 -7.78
N LEU A 717 -18.05 -25.39 -7.98
CA LEU A 717 -16.75 -25.19 -8.61
C LEU A 717 -15.64 -24.97 -7.57
N PRO A 718 -14.38 -25.31 -7.92
CA PRO A 718 -13.24 -25.20 -7.02
C PRO A 718 -12.90 -23.75 -6.70
N VAL A 719 -12.31 -23.55 -5.51
CA VAL A 719 -11.92 -22.24 -5.00
C VAL A 719 -10.49 -22.26 -4.45
N GLY A 720 -9.86 -21.08 -4.34
CA GLY A 720 -8.50 -20.95 -3.82
C GLY A 720 -8.44 -20.85 -2.28
N GLY A 721 -7.21 -20.98 -1.74
CA GLY A 721 -6.91 -20.76 -0.32
C GLY A 721 -7.45 -21.85 0.61
N ILE A 722 -7.54 -23.10 0.15
CA ILE A 722 -8.12 -24.21 0.93
C ILE A 722 -7.36 -24.43 2.23
N LYS A 723 -6.04 -24.43 2.23
CA LYS A 723 -5.24 -24.62 3.44
C LYS A 723 -5.60 -23.60 4.52
N GLU A 724 -5.60 -22.32 4.18
CA GLU A 724 -5.88 -21.23 5.09
C GLU A 724 -7.32 -21.27 5.62
N LYS A 725 -8.28 -21.52 4.73
CA LYS A 725 -9.70 -21.64 5.05
C LYS A 725 -9.96 -22.78 6.04
N VAL A 726 -9.38 -23.95 5.77
CA VAL A 726 -9.54 -25.14 6.61
C VAL A 726 -8.91 -24.94 8.00
N ILE A 727 -7.71 -24.34 8.06
CA ILE A 727 -7.05 -24.03 9.33
C ILE A 727 -7.89 -23.04 10.15
N ALA A 728 -8.50 -22.04 9.52
CA ALA A 728 -9.38 -21.09 10.20
C ALA A 728 -10.63 -21.76 10.77
N ALA A 729 -11.28 -22.60 9.98
CA ALA A 729 -12.45 -23.36 10.43
C ALA A 729 -12.11 -24.32 11.58
N HIS A 730 -10.99 -25.02 11.51
CA HIS A 730 -10.50 -25.87 12.60
C HIS A 730 -10.27 -25.07 13.90
N ARG A 731 -9.61 -23.91 13.78
CA ARG A 731 -9.37 -22.99 14.92
C ARG A 731 -10.68 -22.48 15.54
N ALA A 732 -11.71 -22.25 14.72
CA ALA A 732 -13.05 -21.85 15.16
C ALA A 732 -13.87 -23.00 15.79
N GLY A 733 -13.33 -24.23 15.80
CA GLY A 733 -13.96 -25.40 16.40
C GLY A 733 -14.92 -26.17 15.48
N ILE A 734 -14.93 -25.87 14.20
CA ILE A 734 -15.73 -26.57 13.19
C ILE A 734 -15.32 -28.06 13.12
N LYS A 735 -16.31 -28.94 13.07
CA LYS A 735 -16.12 -30.40 13.02
C LYS A 735 -16.32 -31.00 11.63
N LYS A 736 -17.03 -30.33 10.76
CA LYS A 736 -17.29 -30.78 9.40
C LYS A 736 -17.10 -29.64 8.39
N ILE A 737 -16.35 -29.93 7.34
CA ILE A 737 -16.10 -28.95 6.27
C ILE A 737 -16.57 -29.51 4.94
N LEU A 738 -17.39 -28.73 4.22
CA LEU A 738 -17.83 -29.02 2.86
C LEU A 738 -16.94 -28.29 1.85
N LEU A 739 -16.33 -29.06 0.95
CA LEU A 739 -15.41 -28.59 -0.06
C LEU A 739 -15.83 -29.08 -1.45
N PRO A 740 -15.53 -28.30 -2.52
CA PRO A 740 -15.71 -28.81 -3.89
C PRO A 740 -14.85 -30.05 -4.14
N GLU A 741 -15.38 -31.03 -4.89
CA GLU A 741 -14.65 -32.28 -5.18
C GLU A 741 -13.28 -32.02 -5.84
N GLN A 742 -13.20 -31.01 -6.72
CA GLN A 742 -11.96 -30.70 -7.41
C GLN A 742 -10.86 -30.13 -6.47
N ASN A 743 -11.23 -29.63 -5.28
CA ASN A 743 -10.26 -29.20 -4.25
C ASN A 743 -9.70 -30.37 -3.41
N ARG A 744 -10.09 -31.62 -3.69
CA ARG A 744 -9.48 -32.82 -3.04
C ARG A 744 -7.96 -32.84 -3.21
N ARG A 745 -7.46 -32.38 -4.35
CA ARG A 745 -6.02 -32.26 -4.64
C ARG A 745 -5.28 -31.32 -3.70
N ASP A 746 -5.97 -30.29 -3.19
CA ASP A 746 -5.37 -29.24 -2.35
C ASP A 746 -5.21 -29.70 -0.88
N MET A 747 -5.81 -30.86 -0.54
CA MET A 747 -5.68 -31.45 0.80
C MET A 747 -4.25 -31.88 1.15
N VAL A 748 -3.40 -32.08 0.17
CA VAL A 748 -1.95 -32.36 0.37
C VAL A 748 -1.27 -31.22 1.14
N ASP A 749 -1.79 -30.01 1.06
CA ASP A 749 -1.25 -28.82 1.74
C ASP A 749 -1.81 -28.61 3.14
N VAL A 750 -2.89 -29.30 3.51
CA VAL A 750 -3.51 -29.21 4.82
C VAL A 750 -2.73 -30.08 5.81
N PRO A 751 -2.35 -29.57 6.98
CA PRO A 751 -1.63 -30.36 7.99
C PRO A 751 -2.40 -31.61 8.42
N GLN A 752 -1.68 -32.72 8.62
CA GLN A 752 -2.29 -34.01 8.99
C GLN A 752 -3.09 -33.90 10.29
N SER A 753 -2.60 -33.15 11.28
CA SER A 753 -3.33 -32.94 12.54
C SER A 753 -4.71 -32.30 12.34
N VAL A 754 -4.87 -31.43 11.36
CA VAL A 754 -6.16 -30.82 11.02
C VAL A 754 -7.03 -31.81 10.25
N GLN A 755 -6.43 -32.65 9.37
CA GLN A 755 -7.15 -33.67 8.64
C GLN A 755 -7.71 -34.75 9.56
N ASP A 756 -7.04 -35.07 10.66
CA ASP A 756 -7.45 -36.07 11.64
C ASP A 756 -8.60 -35.56 12.55
N ASP A 757 -8.63 -34.21 12.79
CA ASP A 757 -9.61 -33.61 13.72
C ASP A 757 -10.92 -33.17 13.06
N VAL A 758 -10.94 -33.01 11.72
CA VAL A 758 -12.08 -32.46 10.95
C VAL A 758 -12.58 -33.46 9.93
N LYS A 759 -13.88 -33.61 9.82
CA LYS A 759 -14.52 -34.44 8.78
C LYS A 759 -14.69 -33.64 7.50
N PHE A 760 -13.98 -34.02 6.44
CA PHE A 760 -14.14 -33.42 5.11
C PHE A 760 -15.20 -34.15 4.30
N VAL A 761 -16.09 -33.39 3.66
CA VAL A 761 -17.08 -33.89 2.71
C VAL A 761 -16.88 -33.12 1.40
N PHE A 762 -16.56 -33.88 0.35
CA PHE A 762 -16.36 -33.32 -0.98
C PHE A 762 -17.67 -33.40 -1.74
N VAL A 763 -18.06 -32.29 -2.39
CA VAL A 763 -19.38 -32.13 -3.02
C VAL A 763 -19.23 -31.67 -4.47
N HIS A 764 -20.09 -32.19 -5.35
CA HIS A 764 -20.18 -31.79 -6.76
C HIS A 764 -21.34 -30.85 -7.02
N HIS A 765 -22.39 -30.96 -6.23
CA HIS A 765 -23.65 -30.28 -6.48
C HIS A 765 -24.23 -29.70 -5.19
N MET A 766 -24.96 -28.61 -5.36
CA MET A 766 -25.58 -27.88 -4.23
C MET A 766 -26.59 -28.71 -3.44
N ASP A 767 -27.26 -29.65 -4.09
CA ASP A 767 -28.17 -30.59 -3.40
C ASP A 767 -27.43 -31.43 -2.34
N GLU A 768 -26.18 -31.81 -2.60
CA GLU A 768 -25.33 -32.51 -1.66
C GLU A 768 -24.94 -31.62 -0.48
N VAL A 769 -24.66 -30.32 -0.78
CA VAL A 769 -24.36 -29.32 0.25
C VAL A 769 -25.55 -29.17 1.19
N LEU A 770 -26.76 -28.97 0.66
CA LEU A 770 -27.99 -28.85 1.45
C LEU A 770 -28.27 -30.08 2.30
N ALA A 771 -28.07 -31.28 1.74
CA ALA A 771 -28.26 -32.54 2.46
C ALA A 771 -27.31 -32.74 3.65
N GLN A 772 -26.12 -32.10 3.61
CA GLN A 772 -25.10 -32.17 4.66
C GLN A 772 -25.18 -31.03 5.67
N ALA A 773 -25.67 -29.84 5.24
CA ALA A 773 -25.69 -28.61 6.04
C ALA A 773 -27.01 -28.42 6.79
N LEU A 774 -28.16 -28.76 6.18
CA LEU A 774 -29.47 -28.58 6.82
C LEU A 774 -29.77 -29.68 7.82
N VAL A 775 -30.40 -29.33 8.92
CA VAL A 775 -30.90 -30.26 9.90
C VAL A 775 -32.06 -31.03 9.26
N LYS A 776 -32.02 -32.36 9.36
CA LYS A 776 -33.15 -33.23 8.92
C LYS A 776 -34.30 -32.99 9.86
N SER A 777 -35.45 -32.58 9.33
CA SER A 777 -36.73 -32.48 10.07
C SER A 777 -37.16 -33.85 10.59
#